data_c2d89941d2f6eae2312461ad8b3cce01
#
_entry.id   c2d89941d2f6eae2312461ad8b3cce01
#
_cell.length_a   1.000
_cell.length_b   1.000
_cell.length_c   1.000
_cell.angle_alpha   90.00
_cell.angle_beta   90.00
_cell.angle_gamma   90.00
#
_symmetry.space_group_name_H-M   'P 1'
#
loop_
_entity.id
_entity.type
_entity.pdbx_description
1 polymer ?
#
loop_
_entity_poly.entity_id
_entity_poly.type
_entity_poly.pdbx_seq_one_letter_code
_entity_poly.pdbx_strand_id
1 'polypeptide(L)'
;MHEQYQPLEIETQAQNYWKEHQSFLVRELPDKEKFYCLSMFPYPSGKLHMGHVRNYTIGDVISRYHRMQGRNVLQPMGWDAFGMPAENAAMKNNVAPAAWTYDNIAYMKSQLDSLGLAIDWSREVTTCKPDYYRWEQWLFTRLFEKGVIYRKNGTVNWDPVDQTVLANEQVIDGRGWRSGALIEKREIPMYYFKITAYAEELLESLDNLPGWPEQVKTMQRNWIGKSRGMEIGFPYDQASIGHAGQLKVFTTRPDTLMGATYVAVAAEHPLATQAAQNDPQLQAFIDECKRGGVAEADIATQEKKGMATPLFVEHPLTGDKLPVWVANYVLMNYGEGAVMAVPGHDERDFEFANKYGLPIRQVIAKVEGDNDFESSVWKEWYGAKDESVLTVNSGKYDNLGYQAAFDAIGADLEAKGLGQARTQFRLRDWGISRQRYWGCPIPIIHCEACGDVPVPADQLPVVLPEDVVPDGSGSPLAKMPEFYECNCPKCGQPAKRETDTMDTFVESSWYFARYACPQFEGGMLDRKAADYWLPVDQYIGGIEHAILHLLYARFFHKLMRDEGLVGSDEPFKNLLTQGMVVADTYYRTTANGGKDWFNPADVEVERDAKAKVVGARLKSDGQPVEIGGTEKMSKSKNNGVDPQSMIDQYGADTCRLFMMFASPPDMSLEWSDTGVEGANRFLRRVWRLAHAHVSAGLPGALDVAALSDAQKQVRRAIHLAIRQASQDVGQHHKFNTAIAAVMTLMNVLEKAPNQDAQDRALIQEGLETVVLLLAPITPHICHVLWGQLGHAEAVIDARWPSVDESALVQDTLQLVVQVNGKLRGHIDVAASASREDVEAAARANENVLRFTEGLNIRKVIVVPGKLVNIVAN
;
A
#
# COMPACT_ATOMS: atom_id res chain seq x y z
N MET A 1 -41.02 15.61 -7.18
CA MET A 1 -39.58 15.96 -7.26
C MET A 1 -39.43 17.45 -6.94
N HIS A 2 -38.54 17.85 -6.01
CA HIS A 2 -38.26 19.25 -5.73
C HIS A 2 -37.53 19.91 -6.91
N GLU A 3 -37.75 21.20 -7.14
CA GLU A 3 -37.07 21.94 -8.20
C GLU A 3 -35.55 22.02 -7.96
N GLN A 4 -35.17 22.22 -6.69
CA GLN A 4 -33.76 22.31 -6.29
C GLN A 4 -33.24 21.02 -5.73
N TYR A 5 -31.99 20.73 -6.02
CA TYR A 5 -31.25 19.60 -5.45
C TYR A 5 -31.01 19.83 -3.95
N GLN A 6 -31.54 18.93 -3.13
CA GLN A 6 -31.42 18.96 -1.67
C GLN A 6 -30.68 17.70 -1.20
N PRO A 7 -29.33 17.72 -1.13
CA PRO A 7 -28.53 16.52 -0.92
C PRO A 7 -28.89 15.78 0.35
N LEU A 8 -29.00 16.44 1.49
CA LEU A 8 -29.25 15.77 2.78
C LEU A 8 -30.61 15.04 2.85
N GLU A 9 -31.64 15.59 2.24
CA GLU A 9 -32.95 14.93 2.16
C GLU A 9 -32.89 13.69 1.28
N ILE A 10 -32.24 13.81 0.11
CA ILE A 10 -32.04 12.75 -0.87
C ILE A 10 -31.21 11.61 -0.28
N GLU A 11 -30.16 11.94 0.44
CA GLU A 11 -29.28 10.98 1.10
C GLU A 11 -30.03 10.21 2.20
N THR A 12 -30.81 10.91 3.00
CA THR A 12 -31.66 10.28 4.03
C THR A 12 -32.67 9.33 3.41
N GLN A 13 -33.31 9.72 2.31
CA GLN A 13 -34.28 8.87 1.61
C GLN A 13 -33.64 7.60 1.08
N ALA A 14 -32.50 7.71 0.42
CA ALA A 14 -31.80 6.56 -0.16
C ALA A 14 -31.27 5.62 0.94
N GLN A 15 -30.63 6.15 1.97
CA GLN A 15 -30.08 5.36 3.07
C GLN A 15 -31.17 4.64 3.87
N ASN A 16 -32.30 5.27 4.13
CA ASN A 16 -33.44 4.62 4.76
C ASN A 16 -33.97 3.45 3.92
N TYR A 17 -34.13 3.66 2.61
CA TYR A 17 -34.52 2.57 1.71
C TYR A 17 -33.57 1.37 1.80
N TRP A 18 -32.24 1.59 1.68
CA TRP A 18 -31.26 0.51 1.73
C TRP A 18 -31.26 -0.23 3.07
N LYS A 19 -31.47 0.49 4.17
CA LYS A 19 -31.55 -0.07 5.50
C LYS A 19 -32.82 -0.92 5.70
N GLU A 20 -33.97 -0.39 5.31
CA GLU A 20 -35.27 -1.08 5.41
C GLU A 20 -35.30 -2.37 4.55
N HIS A 21 -34.72 -2.32 3.35
CA HIS A 21 -34.69 -3.46 2.43
C HIS A 21 -33.46 -4.35 2.61
N GLN A 22 -32.59 -4.06 3.58
CA GLN A 22 -31.33 -4.79 3.79
C GLN A 22 -30.56 -5.00 2.46
N SER A 23 -30.48 -3.92 1.65
CA SER A 23 -30.03 -3.97 0.26
C SER A 23 -28.61 -4.53 0.06
N PHE A 24 -27.77 -4.49 1.09
CA PHE A 24 -26.36 -4.90 1.04
C PHE A 24 -26.08 -6.22 1.76
N LEU A 25 -27.12 -6.82 2.41
CA LEU A 25 -26.99 -8.12 3.03
C LEU A 25 -26.74 -9.19 1.98
N VAL A 26 -25.68 -9.97 2.17
CA VAL A 26 -25.31 -11.03 1.23
C VAL A 26 -25.28 -12.40 1.90
N ARG A 27 -25.53 -13.42 1.10
CA ARG A 27 -25.43 -14.83 1.47
C ARG A 27 -24.66 -15.57 0.40
N GLU A 28 -24.15 -16.73 0.74
CA GLU A 28 -23.53 -17.63 -0.23
C GLU A 28 -24.61 -18.16 -1.19
N LEU A 29 -24.44 -17.89 -2.50
CA LEU A 29 -25.34 -18.30 -3.58
C LEU A 29 -24.52 -19.11 -4.58
N PRO A 30 -24.52 -20.46 -4.49
CA PRO A 30 -23.66 -21.31 -5.31
C PRO A 30 -23.81 -21.10 -6.83
N ASP A 31 -25.01 -20.73 -7.28
CA ASP A 31 -25.33 -20.53 -8.69
C ASP A 31 -25.03 -19.11 -9.20
N LYS A 32 -24.52 -18.22 -8.35
CA LYS A 32 -24.23 -16.84 -8.70
C LYS A 32 -22.75 -16.55 -8.53
N GLU A 33 -22.14 -15.97 -9.57
CA GLU A 33 -20.74 -15.56 -9.51
C GLU A 33 -20.54 -14.55 -8.38
N LYS A 34 -19.62 -14.86 -7.48
CA LYS A 34 -19.28 -13.98 -6.36
C LYS A 34 -18.31 -12.89 -6.79
N PHE A 35 -18.34 -11.79 -6.07
CA PHE A 35 -17.32 -10.77 -6.12
C PHE A 35 -17.07 -10.22 -4.72
N TYR A 36 -15.90 -10.47 -4.19
CA TYR A 36 -15.48 -9.98 -2.87
C TYR A 36 -14.58 -8.76 -3.05
N CYS A 37 -15.10 -7.58 -2.72
CA CYS A 37 -14.37 -6.32 -2.73
C CYS A 37 -14.08 -5.89 -1.30
N LEU A 38 -12.81 -5.73 -0.97
CA LEU A 38 -12.36 -5.40 0.37
C LEU A 38 -11.43 -4.19 0.35
N SER A 39 -11.85 -3.13 1.02
CA SER A 39 -10.95 -2.03 1.39
C SER A 39 -10.31 -2.33 2.74
N MET A 40 -9.04 -1.99 2.92
CA MET A 40 -8.35 -2.17 4.20
C MET A 40 -9.12 -1.46 5.30
N PHE A 41 -9.41 -2.17 6.38
CA PHE A 41 -10.19 -1.65 7.49
C PHE A 41 -9.42 -0.60 8.30
N PRO A 42 -10.13 0.36 8.95
CA PRO A 42 -9.47 1.44 9.64
C PRO A 42 -9.11 1.08 11.08
N TYR A 43 -8.13 1.82 11.61
CA TYR A 43 -7.93 1.94 13.06
C TYR A 43 -8.95 2.91 13.64
N PRO A 44 -9.70 2.54 14.68
CA PRO A 44 -10.66 3.42 15.35
C PRO A 44 -9.95 4.39 16.30
N SER A 45 -9.10 5.26 15.76
CA SER A 45 -8.27 6.20 16.52
C SER A 45 -8.75 7.65 16.47
N GLY A 46 -10.05 7.86 16.22
CA GLY A 46 -10.66 9.18 16.16
C GLY A 46 -11.70 9.31 15.05
N LYS A 47 -11.54 10.33 14.20
CA LYS A 47 -12.42 10.60 13.06
C LYS A 47 -11.88 9.96 11.78
N LEU A 48 -12.76 9.71 10.80
CA LEU A 48 -12.33 9.49 9.43
C LEU A 48 -11.54 10.71 8.91
N HIS A 49 -10.62 10.47 8.01
CA HIS A 49 -9.93 11.50 7.22
C HIS A 49 -10.20 11.29 5.73
N MET A 50 -9.84 12.26 4.90
CA MET A 50 -10.14 12.22 3.47
C MET A 50 -9.48 11.04 2.73
N GLY A 51 -8.37 10.51 3.24
CA GLY A 51 -7.79 9.27 2.74
C GLY A 51 -8.71 8.05 2.91
N HIS A 52 -9.41 7.95 4.05
CA HIS A 52 -10.44 6.94 4.26
C HIS A 52 -11.62 7.12 3.30
N VAL A 53 -12.12 8.36 3.15
CA VAL A 53 -13.21 8.66 2.22
C VAL A 53 -12.85 8.22 0.81
N ARG A 54 -11.63 8.51 0.37
CA ARG A 54 -11.15 8.10 -0.95
C ARG A 54 -11.07 6.58 -1.09
N ASN A 55 -10.42 5.92 -0.13
CA ASN A 55 -10.23 4.46 -0.16
C ASN A 55 -11.56 3.72 -0.22
N TYR A 56 -12.48 4.07 0.66
CA TYR A 56 -13.76 3.37 0.76
C TYR A 56 -14.71 3.73 -0.39
N THR A 57 -14.63 4.94 -0.92
CA THR A 57 -15.39 5.30 -2.13
C THR A 57 -14.90 4.54 -3.35
N ILE A 58 -13.59 4.35 -3.53
CA ILE A 58 -13.04 3.51 -4.62
C ILE A 58 -13.60 2.10 -4.53
N GLY A 59 -13.53 1.48 -3.35
CA GLY A 59 -14.07 0.13 -3.13
C GLY A 59 -15.57 0.05 -3.38
N ASP A 60 -16.31 1.04 -2.94
CA ASP A 60 -17.76 1.11 -3.11
C ASP A 60 -18.18 1.25 -4.58
N VAL A 61 -17.48 2.07 -5.35
CA VAL A 61 -17.71 2.20 -6.80
C VAL A 61 -17.51 0.86 -7.50
N ILE A 62 -16.41 0.17 -7.20
CA ILE A 62 -16.13 -1.15 -7.78
C ILE A 62 -17.20 -2.17 -7.37
N SER A 63 -17.57 -2.20 -6.10
CA SER A 63 -18.60 -3.11 -5.57
C SER A 63 -19.95 -2.89 -6.24
N ARG A 64 -20.40 -1.64 -6.35
CA ARG A 64 -21.67 -1.29 -6.99
C ARG A 64 -21.67 -1.61 -8.47
N TYR A 65 -20.56 -1.36 -9.17
CA TYR A 65 -20.42 -1.74 -10.57
C TYR A 65 -20.58 -3.25 -10.76
N HIS A 66 -19.90 -4.06 -9.97
CA HIS A 66 -20.01 -5.52 -10.09
C HIS A 66 -21.38 -6.06 -9.68
N ARG A 67 -22.08 -5.39 -8.77
CA ARG A 67 -23.49 -5.69 -8.49
C ARG A 67 -24.36 -5.42 -9.70
N MET A 68 -24.17 -4.30 -10.38
CA MET A 68 -24.87 -3.99 -11.63
C MET A 68 -24.53 -4.94 -12.78
N GLN A 69 -23.38 -5.63 -12.71
CA GLN A 69 -23.06 -6.77 -13.60
C GLN A 69 -23.78 -8.07 -13.21
N GLY A 70 -24.52 -8.06 -12.11
CA GLY A 70 -25.29 -9.21 -11.64
C GLY A 70 -24.55 -10.17 -10.74
N ARG A 71 -23.38 -9.83 -10.27
CA ARG A 71 -22.59 -10.63 -9.32
C ARG A 71 -23.15 -10.56 -7.92
N ASN A 72 -22.84 -11.61 -7.13
CA ASN A 72 -23.09 -11.61 -5.69
C ASN A 72 -21.91 -10.93 -4.98
N VAL A 73 -22.11 -9.68 -4.56
CA VAL A 73 -21.01 -8.82 -4.09
C VAL A 73 -20.97 -8.79 -2.57
N LEU A 74 -19.83 -9.16 -1.99
CA LEU A 74 -19.50 -8.96 -0.59
C LEU A 74 -18.61 -7.72 -0.44
N GLN A 75 -19.09 -6.74 0.32
CA GLN A 75 -18.33 -5.58 0.79
C GLN A 75 -18.50 -5.46 2.29
N PRO A 76 -17.61 -6.06 3.08
CA PRO A 76 -17.66 -5.97 4.54
C PRO A 76 -16.91 -4.76 5.05
N MET A 77 -17.11 -4.45 6.33
CA MET A 77 -16.36 -3.46 7.08
C MET A 77 -16.14 -3.94 8.51
N GLY A 78 -15.06 -3.46 9.12
CA GLY A 78 -14.73 -3.76 10.49
C GLY A 78 -13.63 -2.83 11.00
N TRP A 79 -13.01 -3.23 12.11
CA TRP A 79 -12.13 -2.36 12.89
C TRP A 79 -10.87 -3.09 13.29
N ASP A 80 -9.72 -2.55 12.90
CA ASP A 80 -8.43 -2.93 13.44
C ASP A 80 -8.24 -2.20 14.77
N ALA A 81 -8.68 -2.84 15.85
CA ALA A 81 -9.04 -2.14 17.07
C ALA A 81 -8.03 -2.25 18.21
N PHE A 82 -6.95 -3.03 18.03
CA PHE A 82 -5.83 -3.09 18.94
C PHE A 82 -4.71 -2.10 18.56
N GLY A 83 -3.77 -1.89 19.45
CA GLY A 83 -2.50 -1.23 19.17
C GLY A 83 -2.22 0.05 19.94
N MET A 84 -1.01 0.53 19.76
CA MET A 84 -0.47 1.72 20.46
C MET A 84 -1.25 3.02 20.26
N PRO A 85 -1.85 3.31 19.10
CA PRO A 85 -2.58 4.57 18.95
C PRO A 85 -3.73 4.73 19.94
N ALA A 86 -4.48 3.66 20.18
CA ALA A 86 -5.55 3.66 21.17
C ALA A 86 -5.01 3.68 22.61
N GLU A 87 -3.96 2.91 22.89
CA GLU A 87 -3.31 2.89 24.21
C GLU A 87 -2.73 4.26 24.60
N ASN A 88 -2.01 4.91 23.67
CA ASN A 88 -1.44 6.23 23.90
C ASN A 88 -2.50 7.33 24.06
N ALA A 89 -3.57 7.28 23.27
CA ALA A 89 -4.68 8.22 23.38
C ALA A 89 -5.43 8.03 24.70
N ALA A 90 -5.65 6.79 25.11
CA ALA A 90 -6.28 6.44 26.36
C ALA A 90 -5.47 6.93 27.58
N MET A 91 -4.15 6.71 27.58
CA MET A 91 -3.25 7.24 28.62
C MET A 91 -3.33 8.77 28.69
N LYS A 92 -3.28 9.45 27.54
CA LYS A 92 -3.36 10.93 27.48
C LYS A 92 -4.66 11.48 28.04
N ASN A 93 -5.78 10.76 27.84
CA ASN A 93 -7.11 11.16 28.26
C ASN A 93 -7.53 10.52 29.60
N ASN A 94 -6.67 9.72 30.22
CA ASN A 94 -6.92 8.99 31.47
C ASN A 94 -8.20 8.12 31.41
N VAL A 95 -8.35 7.36 30.34
CA VAL A 95 -9.47 6.44 30.11
C VAL A 95 -8.95 5.05 29.75
N ALA A 96 -9.79 4.02 29.83
CA ALA A 96 -9.42 2.69 29.35
C ALA A 96 -9.35 2.65 27.81
N PRO A 97 -8.36 1.98 27.20
CA PRO A 97 -8.26 1.83 25.73
C PRO A 97 -9.52 1.23 25.12
N ALA A 98 -10.18 0.31 25.76
CA ALA A 98 -11.43 -0.29 25.30
C ALA A 98 -12.53 0.75 25.11
N ALA A 99 -12.79 1.57 26.15
CA ALA A 99 -13.82 2.61 26.09
C ALA A 99 -13.52 3.62 24.97
N TRP A 100 -12.29 4.10 24.87
CA TRP A 100 -11.83 4.98 23.80
C TRP A 100 -12.06 4.36 22.42
N THR A 101 -11.71 3.11 22.24
CA THR A 101 -11.84 2.37 20.99
C THR A 101 -13.31 2.22 20.60
N TYR A 102 -14.18 1.79 21.49
CA TYR A 102 -15.60 1.58 21.19
C TYR A 102 -16.33 2.89 20.86
N ASP A 103 -16.00 4.00 21.54
CA ASP A 103 -16.56 5.32 21.25
C ASP A 103 -16.15 5.78 19.85
N ASN A 104 -14.89 5.57 19.47
CA ASN A 104 -14.41 5.91 18.13
C ASN A 104 -15.04 5.02 17.05
N ILE A 105 -15.23 3.73 17.31
CA ILE A 105 -15.94 2.82 16.39
C ILE A 105 -17.35 3.33 16.13
N ALA A 106 -18.10 3.66 17.17
CA ALA A 106 -19.46 4.16 17.03
C ALA A 106 -19.52 5.44 16.18
N TYR A 107 -18.61 6.39 16.44
CA TYR A 107 -18.55 7.63 15.69
C TYR A 107 -18.11 7.42 14.23
N MET A 108 -17.04 6.68 13.97
CA MET A 108 -16.57 6.40 12.62
C MET A 108 -17.58 5.60 11.80
N LYS A 109 -18.33 4.69 12.44
CA LYS A 109 -19.42 3.96 11.80
C LYS A 109 -20.51 4.91 11.31
N SER A 110 -20.89 5.87 12.12
CA SER A 110 -21.88 6.91 11.71
C SER A 110 -21.39 7.74 10.53
N GLN A 111 -20.09 8.02 10.46
CA GLN A 111 -19.48 8.73 9.32
C GLN A 111 -19.48 7.87 8.05
N LEU A 112 -19.19 6.57 8.16
CA LEU A 112 -19.26 5.63 7.04
C LEU A 112 -20.68 5.47 6.52
N ASP A 113 -21.66 5.41 7.42
CA ASP A 113 -23.07 5.36 7.05
C ASP A 113 -23.50 6.62 6.29
N SER A 114 -23.04 7.79 6.72
CA SER A 114 -23.34 9.06 6.04
C SER A 114 -22.75 9.17 4.63
N LEU A 115 -21.66 8.44 4.34
CA LEU A 115 -21.11 8.31 2.99
C LEU A 115 -21.95 7.45 2.06
N GLY A 116 -22.90 6.69 2.58
CA GLY A 116 -23.79 5.82 1.81
C GLY A 116 -23.10 4.62 1.18
N LEU A 117 -22.10 4.06 1.85
CA LEU A 117 -21.36 2.90 1.37
C LEU A 117 -22.21 1.62 1.40
N ALA A 118 -22.06 0.78 0.38
CA ALA A 118 -22.80 -0.48 0.23
C ALA A 118 -22.22 -1.60 1.10
N ILE A 119 -22.15 -1.36 2.41
CA ILE A 119 -21.52 -2.28 3.37
C ILE A 119 -22.53 -3.27 3.92
N ASP A 120 -22.16 -4.53 3.96
CA ASP A 120 -22.86 -5.57 4.73
C ASP A 120 -22.40 -5.54 6.20
N TRP A 121 -23.07 -4.73 7.02
CA TRP A 121 -22.76 -4.60 8.44
C TRP A 121 -23.05 -5.86 9.27
N SER A 122 -23.79 -6.83 8.74
CA SER A 122 -23.96 -8.12 9.41
C SER A 122 -22.67 -8.92 9.53
N ARG A 123 -21.67 -8.54 8.74
CA ARG A 123 -20.34 -9.17 8.73
C ARG A 123 -19.26 -8.33 9.41
N GLU A 124 -19.67 -7.37 10.23
CA GLU A 124 -18.76 -6.53 11.00
C GLU A 124 -17.84 -7.36 11.91
N VAL A 125 -16.55 -7.03 11.87
CA VAL A 125 -15.49 -7.63 12.69
C VAL A 125 -14.79 -6.55 13.48
N THR A 126 -14.56 -6.79 14.77
CA THR A 126 -13.78 -5.90 15.64
C THR A 126 -12.67 -6.71 16.29
N THR A 127 -11.42 -6.43 15.92
CA THR A 127 -10.30 -7.31 16.29
C THR A 127 -9.99 -7.37 17.78
N CYS A 128 -10.38 -6.36 18.56
CA CYS A 128 -10.18 -6.34 20.00
C CYS A 128 -11.24 -7.11 20.80
N LYS A 129 -12.23 -7.70 20.13
CA LYS A 129 -13.24 -8.50 20.80
C LYS A 129 -12.83 -9.97 20.92
N PRO A 130 -13.17 -10.63 22.06
CA PRO A 130 -12.80 -12.02 22.30
C PRO A 130 -13.33 -13.01 21.27
N ASP A 131 -14.48 -12.76 20.67
CA ASP A 131 -15.07 -13.59 19.61
C ASP A 131 -14.26 -13.60 18.31
N TYR A 132 -13.43 -12.58 18.10
CA TYR A 132 -12.46 -12.53 17.01
C TYR A 132 -11.12 -13.12 17.42
N TYR A 133 -10.44 -12.56 18.44
CA TYR A 133 -9.06 -12.94 18.73
C TYR A 133 -8.90 -14.33 19.36
N ARG A 134 -9.96 -14.96 19.89
CA ARG A 134 -9.91 -16.36 20.34
C ARG A 134 -9.39 -17.30 19.25
N TRP A 135 -9.67 -17.00 18.01
CA TRP A 135 -9.32 -17.88 16.90
C TRP A 135 -7.87 -17.70 16.45
N GLU A 136 -7.31 -16.53 16.55
CA GLU A 136 -5.86 -16.38 16.35
C GLU A 136 -5.06 -16.95 17.51
N GLN A 137 -5.59 -16.90 18.73
CA GLN A 137 -5.04 -17.62 19.86
C GLN A 137 -5.10 -19.15 19.63
N TRP A 138 -6.21 -19.66 19.13
CA TRP A 138 -6.33 -21.07 18.77
C TRP A 138 -5.31 -21.48 17.70
N LEU A 139 -5.19 -20.70 16.63
CA LEU A 139 -4.21 -20.96 15.59
C LEU A 139 -2.78 -20.89 16.14
N PHE A 140 -2.49 -19.91 16.99
CA PHE A 140 -1.19 -19.79 17.66
C PHE A 140 -0.83 -21.08 18.41
N THR A 141 -1.74 -21.62 19.22
CA THR A 141 -1.46 -22.84 19.99
C THR A 141 -1.13 -24.04 19.11
N ARG A 142 -1.85 -24.21 18.01
CA ARG A 142 -1.60 -25.28 17.03
C ARG A 142 -0.25 -25.12 16.34
N LEU A 143 0.07 -23.92 15.91
CA LEU A 143 1.33 -23.63 15.24
C LEU A 143 2.54 -23.70 16.18
N PHE A 144 2.34 -23.37 17.44
CA PHE A 144 3.34 -23.58 18.49
C PHE A 144 3.65 -25.08 18.70
N GLU A 145 2.64 -25.92 18.79
CA GLU A 145 2.81 -27.38 18.89
C GLU A 145 3.53 -27.98 17.67
N LYS A 146 3.34 -27.38 16.48
CA LYS A 146 4.01 -27.79 15.23
C LYS A 146 5.41 -27.19 15.04
N GLY A 147 5.84 -26.30 15.93
CA GLY A 147 7.14 -25.64 15.85
C GLY A 147 7.22 -24.54 14.75
N VAL A 148 6.09 -24.13 14.18
CA VAL A 148 6.00 -22.95 13.29
C VAL A 148 6.08 -21.67 14.11
N ILE A 149 5.58 -21.69 15.32
CA ILE A 149 5.83 -20.67 16.34
C ILE A 149 6.80 -21.24 17.35
N TYR A 150 7.79 -20.47 17.74
CA TYR A 150 8.80 -20.84 18.71
C TYR A 150 9.23 -19.65 19.55
N ARG A 151 9.89 -19.94 20.68
CA ARG A 151 10.39 -18.93 21.62
C ARG A 151 11.90 -18.88 21.58
N LYS A 152 12.46 -17.69 21.49
CA LYS A 152 13.90 -17.41 21.64
C LYS A 152 14.11 -16.04 22.23
N ASN A 153 15.32 -15.75 22.72
CA ASN A 153 15.69 -14.42 23.16
C ASN A 153 15.78 -13.48 21.94
N GLY A 154 15.18 -12.30 22.09
CA GLY A 154 15.25 -11.20 21.14
C GLY A 154 15.73 -9.93 21.80
N THR A 155 16.44 -9.09 21.05
CA THR A 155 16.95 -7.81 21.53
C THR A 155 15.88 -6.75 21.46
N VAL A 156 15.63 -6.07 22.58
CA VAL A 156 14.66 -4.98 22.72
C VAL A 156 15.29 -3.70 23.21
N ASN A 157 14.63 -2.57 22.96
CA ASN A 157 14.98 -1.28 23.52
C ASN A 157 14.40 -1.16 24.93
N TRP A 158 15.24 -1.11 25.93
CA TRP A 158 14.83 -0.98 27.33
C TRP A 158 15.04 0.43 27.85
N ASP A 159 13.99 1.02 28.39
CA ASP A 159 14.10 2.29 29.11
C ASP A 159 14.35 2.00 30.60
N PRO A 160 15.53 2.37 31.14
CA PRO A 160 15.88 2.04 32.53
C PRO A 160 15.14 2.90 33.56
N VAL A 161 14.60 4.06 33.15
CA VAL A 161 13.83 4.96 34.00
C VAL A 161 12.36 4.56 34.08
N ASP A 162 11.74 4.37 32.91
CA ASP A 162 10.34 3.95 32.82
C ASP A 162 10.19 2.43 33.05
N GLN A 163 11.29 1.67 33.10
CA GLN A 163 11.34 0.22 33.27
C GLN A 163 10.43 -0.53 32.30
N THR A 164 10.50 -0.16 31.06
CA THR A 164 9.64 -0.71 29.99
C THR A 164 10.41 -0.90 28.70
N VAL A 165 9.88 -1.81 27.85
CA VAL A 165 10.35 -1.98 26.49
C VAL A 165 9.71 -0.93 25.60
N LEU A 166 10.51 -0.31 24.76
CA LEU A 166 10.09 0.69 23.78
C LEU A 166 10.13 0.13 22.36
N ALA A 167 9.11 0.43 21.58
CA ALA A 167 9.17 0.23 20.14
C ALA A 167 10.22 1.15 19.50
N ASN A 168 10.73 0.81 18.32
CA ASN A 168 11.74 1.63 17.64
C ASN A 168 11.28 3.07 17.43
N GLU A 169 10.01 3.29 17.15
CA GLU A 169 9.38 4.61 16.94
C GLU A 169 9.32 5.46 18.21
N GLN A 170 9.51 4.84 19.38
CA GLN A 170 9.54 5.50 20.68
C GLN A 170 10.95 5.84 21.15
N VAL A 171 11.95 5.55 20.33
CA VAL A 171 13.35 5.90 20.57
C VAL A 171 13.73 7.06 19.67
N ILE A 172 14.02 8.21 20.24
CA ILE A 172 14.41 9.44 19.55
C ILE A 172 15.83 9.77 19.93
N ASP A 173 16.75 9.81 18.98
CA ASP A 173 18.18 10.07 19.20
C ASP A 173 18.80 9.17 20.27
N GLY A 174 18.42 7.88 20.29
CA GLY A 174 18.90 6.91 21.28
C GLY A 174 18.31 7.06 22.67
N ARG A 175 17.28 7.88 22.83
CA ARG A 175 16.61 8.15 24.11
C ARG A 175 15.14 7.79 24.08
N GLY A 176 14.61 7.38 25.21
CA GLY A 176 13.18 7.17 25.39
C GLY A 176 12.39 8.47 25.15
N TRP A 177 11.38 8.41 24.32
CA TRP A 177 10.55 9.55 23.93
C TRP A 177 9.86 10.27 25.11
N ARG A 178 9.62 9.53 26.20
CA ARG A 178 8.95 10.03 27.40
C ARG A 178 9.92 10.38 28.52
N SER A 179 10.81 9.46 28.87
CA SER A 179 11.77 9.62 30.01
C SER A 179 12.96 10.50 29.67
N GLY A 180 13.33 10.58 28.35
CA GLY A 180 14.59 11.20 27.94
C GLY A 180 15.85 10.40 28.32
N ALA A 181 15.70 9.23 28.97
CA ALA A 181 16.78 8.36 29.36
C ALA A 181 17.45 7.70 28.15
N LEU A 182 18.75 7.45 28.23
CA LEU A 182 19.45 6.63 27.25
C LEU A 182 18.89 5.19 27.29
N ILE A 183 18.57 4.68 26.11
CA ILE A 183 18.03 3.33 25.96
C ILE A 183 19.12 2.28 26.09
N GLU A 184 18.81 1.22 26.80
CA GLU A 184 19.65 0.03 26.89
C GLU A 184 19.12 -1.06 25.94
N LYS A 185 20.01 -1.86 25.35
CA LYS A 185 19.62 -3.06 24.66
C LYS A 185 19.56 -4.20 25.67
N ARG A 186 18.42 -4.90 25.72
CA ARG A 186 18.23 -6.07 26.56
C ARG A 186 17.73 -7.24 25.74
N GLU A 187 18.14 -8.42 26.09
CA GLU A 187 17.59 -9.67 25.54
C GLU A 187 16.48 -10.18 26.44
N ILE A 188 15.31 -10.41 25.85
CA ILE A 188 14.17 -10.99 26.52
C ILE A 188 13.60 -12.15 25.69
N PRO A 189 12.97 -13.15 26.34
CA PRO A 189 12.27 -14.21 25.61
C PRO A 189 11.10 -13.63 24.81
N MET A 190 11.03 -14.00 23.54
CA MET A 190 9.97 -13.57 22.62
C MET A 190 9.50 -14.72 21.74
N TYR A 191 8.27 -14.67 21.27
CA TYR A 191 7.71 -15.62 20.31
C TYR A 191 7.89 -15.12 18.89
N TYR A 192 8.15 -16.08 17.98
CA TYR A 192 8.40 -15.81 16.57
C TYR A 192 7.58 -16.76 15.69
N PHE A 193 7.00 -16.23 14.63
CA PHE A 193 6.54 -17.01 13.49
C PHE A 193 7.71 -17.32 12.57
N LYS A 194 7.84 -18.57 12.17
CA LYS A 194 8.88 -19.04 11.23
C LYS A 194 8.51 -18.71 9.77
N ILE A 195 8.34 -17.44 9.45
CA ILE A 195 8.03 -16.97 8.09
C ILE A 195 9.15 -17.34 7.11
N THR A 196 10.38 -17.47 7.58
CA THR A 196 11.52 -17.87 6.75
C THR A 196 11.37 -19.25 6.15
N ALA A 197 10.60 -20.14 6.79
CA ALA A 197 10.29 -21.46 6.24
C ALA A 197 9.41 -21.38 4.98
N TYR A 198 8.70 -20.27 4.78
CA TYR A 198 7.86 -20.00 3.63
C TYR A 198 8.49 -19.01 2.64
N ALA A 199 9.73 -18.58 2.86
CA ALA A 199 10.35 -17.51 2.08
C ALA A 199 10.40 -17.83 0.58
N GLU A 200 10.75 -19.06 0.20
CA GLU A 200 10.78 -19.49 -1.20
C GLU A 200 9.37 -19.47 -1.82
N GLU A 201 8.41 -20.08 -1.15
CA GLU A 201 7.02 -20.11 -1.62
C GLU A 201 6.41 -18.69 -1.74
N LEU A 202 6.67 -17.82 -0.76
CA LEU A 202 6.24 -16.43 -0.79
C LEU A 202 6.86 -15.65 -1.96
N LEU A 203 8.10 -15.96 -2.31
CA LEU A 203 8.80 -15.34 -3.44
C LEU A 203 8.26 -15.83 -4.78
N GLU A 204 8.20 -17.15 -4.97
CA GLU A 204 7.76 -17.78 -6.22
C GLU A 204 6.29 -17.47 -6.55
N SER A 205 5.43 -17.43 -5.53
CA SER A 205 4.01 -17.14 -5.70
C SER A 205 3.75 -15.72 -6.21
N LEU A 206 4.68 -14.77 -6.09
CA LEU A 206 4.54 -13.43 -6.66
C LEU A 206 4.38 -13.44 -8.19
N ASP A 207 4.96 -14.43 -8.87
CA ASP A 207 4.86 -14.57 -10.32
C ASP A 207 3.45 -14.99 -10.76
N ASN A 208 2.67 -15.56 -9.83
CA ASN A 208 1.29 -16.00 -10.05
C ASN A 208 0.24 -14.93 -9.64
N LEU A 209 0.66 -13.69 -9.42
CA LEU A 209 -0.19 -12.56 -9.04
C LEU A 209 -0.28 -11.49 -10.14
N PRO A 210 -0.89 -11.79 -11.31
CA PRO A 210 -0.95 -10.85 -12.43
C PRO A 210 -1.80 -9.60 -12.13
N GLY A 211 -2.74 -9.69 -11.18
CA GLY A 211 -3.58 -8.57 -10.75
C GLY A 211 -2.93 -7.64 -9.71
N TRP A 212 -1.65 -7.86 -9.38
CA TRP A 212 -0.91 -7.02 -8.44
C TRP A 212 -0.01 -6.03 -9.16
N PRO A 213 0.11 -4.77 -8.68
CA PRO A 213 1.07 -3.79 -9.21
C PRO A 213 2.49 -4.33 -9.15
N GLU A 214 3.25 -4.17 -10.24
CA GLU A 214 4.64 -4.66 -10.30
C GLU A 214 5.54 -4.00 -9.23
N GLN A 215 5.26 -2.74 -8.90
CA GLN A 215 5.96 -2.03 -7.82
C GLN A 215 5.83 -2.77 -6.49
N VAL A 216 4.64 -3.24 -6.13
CA VAL A 216 4.41 -3.98 -4.86
C VAL A 216 5.14 -5.33 -4.89
N LYS A 217 5.06 -6.06 -6.00
CA LYS A 217 5.79 -7.33 -6.15
C LYS A 217 7.30 -7.13 -6.02
N THR A 218 7.84 -6.09 -6.63
CA THR A 218 9.26 -5.73 -6.52
C THR A 218 9.64 -5.38 -5.09
N MET A 219 8.82 -4.61 -4.37
CA MET A 219 9.05 -4.30 -2.96
C MET A 219 9.09 -5.57 -2.10
N GLN A 220 8.19 -6.52 -2.32
CA GLN A 220 8.17 -7.79 -1.61
C GLN A 220 9.37 -8.68 -1.98
N ARG A 221 9.72 -8.79 -3.27
CA ARG A 221 10.93 -9.51 -3.71
C ARG A 221 12.19 -8.98 -3.02
N ASN A 222 12.32 -7.66 -2.97
CA ASN A 222 13.46 -7.01 -2.32
C ASN A 222 13.47 -7.23 -0.81
N TRP A 223 12.30 -7.24 -0.17
CA TRP A 223 12.18 -7.50 1.27
C TRP A 223 12.50 -8.95 1.63
N ILE A 224 11.99 -9.89 0.87
CA ILE A 224 12.32 -11.32 1.02
C ILE A 224 13.80 -11.52 0.75
N GLY A 225 14.33 -10.86 -0.27
CA GLY A 225 15.77 -10.70 -0.52
C GLY A 225 16.50 -12.02 -0.66
N LYS A 226 16.04 -12.89 -1.59
CA LYS A 226 16.76 -14.13 -1.94
C LYS A 226 18.10 -13.78 -2.58
N SER A 227 19.17 -14.26 -2.01
CA SER A 227 20.51 -14.12 -2.56
C SER A 227 21.24 -15.47 -2.57
N ARG A 228 21.80 -15.81 -3.73
CA ARG A 228 22.75 -16.90 -3.84
C ARG A 228 24.14 -16.36 -3.55
N GLY A 229 24.80 -16.97 -2.60
CA GLY A 229 26.14 -16.59 -2.20
C GLY A 229 26.92 -17.79 -1.74
N MET A 230 27.99 -17.52 -1.04
CA MET A 230 28.88 -18.53 -0.50
C MET A 230 29.17 -18.24 0.96
N GLU A 231 29.01 -19.25 1.80
CA GLU A 231 29.58 -19.26 3.14
C GLU A 231 31.05 -19.64 3.03
N ILE A 232 31.93 -18.80 3.55
CA ILE A 232 33.39 -19.00 3.48
C ILE A 232 33.97 -19.00 4.90
N GLY A 233 34.69 -20.02 5.26
CA GLY A 233 35.41 -20.14 6.52
C GLY A 233 36.84 -19.66 6.38
N PHE A 234 37.22 -18.61 7.12
CA PHE A 234 38.60 -18.15 7.27
C PHE A 234 39.20 -18.83 8.48
N PRO A 235 40.20 -19.74 8.34
CA PRO A 235 40.82 -20.39 9.47
C PRO A 235 41.40 -19.37 10.46
N TYR A 236 41.28 -19.63 11.74
CA TYR A 236 41.93 -18.81 12.77
C TYR A 236 43.42 -18.93 12.72
N ASP A 237 44.13 -17.80 12.75
CA ASP A 237 45.57 -17.82 13.05
C ASP A 237 45.75 -18.18 14.54
N GLN A 238 46.10 -19.43 14.81
CA GLN A 238 46.20 -19.96 16.17
C GLN A 238 47.22 -19.20 17.03
N ALA A 239 48.22 -18.58 16.39
CA ALA A 239 49.24 -17.81 17.12
C ALA A 239 48.63 -16.51 17.72
N SER A 240 47.67 -15.89 17.07
CA SER A 240 47.01 -14.65 17.55
C SER A 240 45.72 -14.93 18.32
N ILE A 241 44.95 -15.94 17.94
CA ILE A 241 43.63 -16.21 18.56
C ILE A 241 43.74 -17.22 19.71
N GLY A 242 44.73 -18.09 19.68
CA GLY A 242 44.99 -19.03 20.77
C GLY A 242 44.31 -20.40 20.69
N HIS A 243 43.40 -20.60 19.72
CA HIS A 243 42.73 -21.87 19.50
C HIS A 243 42.37 -22.08 18.02
N ALA A 244 42.09 -23.30 17.64
CA ALA A 244 41.61 -23.64 16.30
C ALA A 244 40.14 -23.23 16.11
N GLY A 245 39.81 -22.84 14.90
CA GLY A 245 38.43 -22.46 14.52
C GLY A 245 38.42 -21.79 13.15
N GLN A 246 37.26 -21.33 12.77
CA GLN A 246 37.06 -20.63 11.52
C GLN A 246 36.17 -19.39 11.77
N LEU A 247 36.52 -18.28 11.14
CA LEU A 247 35.60 -17.11 11.03
C LEU A 247 34.74 -17.31 9.79
N LYS A 248 33.46 -17.54 9.97
CA LYS A 248 32.52 -17.74 8.88
C LYS A 248 31.96 -16.43 8.40
N VAL A 249 32.03 -16.22 7.10
CA VAL A 249 31.42 -15.06 6.43
C VAL A 249 30.47 -15.52 5.32
N PHE A 250 29.47 -14.76 5.04
CA PHE A 250 28.62 -14.94 3.85
C PHE A 250 28.88 -13.83 2.85
N THR A 251 29.13 -14.19 1.59
CA THR A 251 29.30 -13.20 0.52
C THR A 251 28.53 -13.58 -0.72
N THR A 252 27.95 -12.58 -1.39
CA THR A 252 27.40 -12.73 -2.75
C THR A 252 28.46 -12.52 -3.84
N ARG A 253 29.70 -12.20 -3.44
CA ARG A 253 30.84 -11.91 -4.31
C ARG A 253 32.04 -12.81 -4.04
N PRO A 254 31.89 -14.16 -4.08
CA PRO A 254 33.04 -15.04 -3.92
C PRO A 254 34.08 -14.87 -5.04
N ASP A 255 33.66 -14.39 -6.21
CA ASP A 255 34.51 -14.02 -7.35
C ASP A 255 35.63 -13.01 -6.97
N THR A 256 35.38 -12.20 -5.94
CA THR A 256 36.33 -11.20 -5.46
C THR A 256 37.16 -11.64 -4.25
N LEU A 257 37.06 -12.92 -3.82
CA LEU A 257 37.74 -13.43 -2.61
C LEU A 257 39.25 -13.15 -2.61
N MET A 258 39.89 -13.24 -3.76
CA MET A 258 41.34 -13.01 -3.88
C MET A 258 41.74 -11.54 -3.64
N GLY A 259 40.77 -10.65 -3.61
CA GLY A 259 40.91 -9.22 -3.25
C GLY A 259 40.67 -8.90 -1.77
N ALA A 260 40.35 -9.90 -0.96
CA ALA A 260 40.17 -9.74 0.47
C ALA A 260 41.47 -9.30 1.15
N THR A 261 41.41 -8.17 1.88
CA THR A 261 42.59 -7.59 2.54
C THR A 261 42.44 -7.49 4.06
N TYR A 262 41.24 -7.60 4.56
CA TYR A 262 40.92 -7.70 5.98
C TYR A 262 39.55 -8.39 6.16
N VAL A 263 39.25 -8.79 7.39
CA VAL A 263 37.92 -9.21 7.80
C VAL A 263 37.41 -8.27 8.88
N ALA A 264 36.10 -8.04 8.90
CA ALA A 264 35.47 -7.21 9.92
C ALA A 264 34.40 -7.99 10.68
N VAL A 265 34.34 -7.79 12.00
CA VAL A 265 33.37 -8.42 12.88
C VAL A 265 32.49 -7.38 13.58
N ALA A 266 31.28 -7.81 13.93
CA ALA A 266 30.37 -7.01 14.75
C ALA A 266 30.93 -6.79 16.17
N ALA A 267 30.48 -5.73 16.81
CA ALA A 267 30.87 -5.41 18.19
C ALA A 267 30.49 -6.51 19.20
N GLU A 268 29.43 -7.27 18.91
CA GLU A 268 28.95 -8.40 19.73
C GLU A 268 29.65 -9.71 19.44
N HIS A 269 30.48 -9.77 18.40
CA HIS A 269 31.14 -11.02 18.00
C HIS A 269 32.11 -11.52 19.06
N PRO A 270 32.25 -12.87 19.31
CA PRO A 270 33.15 -13.43 20.30
C PRO A 270 34.59 -12.98 20.15
N LEU A 271 35.12 -12.88 18.90
CA LEU A 271 36.46 -12.36 18.66
C LEU A 271 36.64 -10.89 19.06
N ALA A 272 35.62 -10.05 18.93
CA ALA A 272 35.66 -8.69 19.41
C ALA A 272 35.76 -8.64 20.93
N THR A 273 34.95 -9.42 21.62
CA THR A 273 34.99 -9.57 23.08
C THR A 273 36.35 -10.09 23.54
N GLN A 274 36.91 -11.08 22.88
CA GLN A 274 38.22 -11.62 23.20
C GLN A 274 39.33 -10.58 23.01
N ALA A 275 39.32 -9.83 21.91
CA ALA A 275 40.31 -8.82 21.61
C ALA A 275 40.28 -7.66 22.61
N ALA A 276 39.09 -7.30 23.11
CA ALA A 276 38.90 -6.21 24.05
C ALA A 276 39.31 -6.52 25.50
N GLN A 277 39.53 -7.81 25.85
CA GLN A 277 39.86 -8.19 27.26
C GLN A 277 41.02 -7.42 27.86
N ASN A 278 42.02 -7.07 27.07
CA ASN A 278 43.17 -6.35 27.49
C ASN A 278 43.36 -4.99 26.77
N ASP A 279 42.34 -4.51 26.10
CA ASP A 279 42.34 -3.26 25.35
C ASP A 279 41.16 -2.36 25.76
N PRO A 280 41.34 -1.42 26.72
CA PRO A 280 40.26 -0.53 27.14
C PRO A 280 39.72 0.38 26.03
N GLN A 281 40.54 0.75 25.05
CA GLN A 281 40.09 1.60 23.92
C GLN A 281 39.17 0.82 22.99
N LEU A 282 39.54 -0.40 22.70
CA LEU A 282 38.68 -1.30 21.90
C LEU A 282 37.36 -1.61 22.62
N GLN A 283 37.43 -1.82 23.96
CA GLN A 283 36.20 -2.00 24.75
C GLN A 283 35.29 -0.78 24.68
N ALA A 284 35.85 0.44 24.83
CA ALA A 284 35.09 1.67 24.72
C ALA A 284 34.43 1.84 23.33
N PHE A 285 35.15 1.47 22.26
CA PHE A 285 34.61 1.47 20.90
C PHE A 285 33.48 0.44 20.70
N ILE A 286 33.66 -0.76 21.25
CA ILE A 286 32.58 -1.79 21.24
C ILE A 286 31.34 -1.26 21.97
N ASP A 287 31.49 -0.62 23.08
CA ASP A 287 30.40 -0.04 23.84
C ASP A 287 29.72 1.13 23.09
N GLU A 288 30.49 1.94 22.35
CA GLU A 288 29.95 2.95 21.43
C GLU A 288 29.10 2.29 20.33
N CYS A 289 29.61 1.26 19.69
CA CYS A 289 28.89 0.53 18.63
C CYS A 289 27.58 -0.08 19.13
N LYS A 290 27.58 -0.68 20.33
CA LYS A 290 26.39 -1.26 20.96
C LYS A 290 25.30 -0.26 21.32
N ARG A 291 25.64 1.02 21.50
CA ARG A 291 24.68 2.10 21.76
C ARG A 291 24.06 2.67 20.49
N GLY A 292 24.64 2.43 19.33
CA GLY A 292 24.14 2.90 18.05
C GLY A 292 22.79 2.27 17.66
N GLY A 293 22.08 2.89 16.73
CA GLY A 293 20.84 2.35 16.15
C GLY A 293 21.07 0.98 15.50
N VAL A 294 20.09 0.09 15.60
CA VAL A 294 20.15 -1.27 15.01
C VAL A 294 19.40 -1.34 13.68
N ALA A 295 18.73 -0.25 13.28
CA ALA A 295 18.03 -0.22 12.01
C ALA A 295 19.02 -0.20 10.85
N GLU A 296 18.86 -1.09 9.90
CA GLU A 296 19.73 -1.20 8.70
C GLU A 296 19.81 0.13 7.94
N ALA A 297 18.74 0.93 7.96
CA ALA A 297 18.69 2.26 7.37
C ALA A 297 19.59 3.26 8.10
N ASP A 298 19.67 3.21 9.43
CA ASP A 298 20.54 4.10 10.25
C ASP A 298 22.02 3.75 10.01
N ILE A 299 22.32 2.45 9.92
CA ILE A 299 23.68 1.95 9.66
C ILE A 299 24.14 2.31 8.24
N ALA A 300 23.23 2.34 7.27
CA ALA A 300 23.57 2.73 5.90
C ALA A 300 24.03 4.17 5.76
N THR A 301 23.52 5.07 6.60
CA THR A 301 23.76 6.51 6.52
C THR A 301 24.85 7.03 7.47
N GLN A 302 25.20 6.25 8.52
CA GLN A 302 26.22 6.71 9.47
C GLN A 302 27.65 6.56 8.93
N GLU A 303 28.54 7.38 9.47
CA GLU A 303 29.98 7.31 9.19
C GLU A 303 30.55 5.94 9.57
N LYS A 304 31.27 5.31 8.65
CA LYS A 304 31.90 4.01 8.87
C LYS A 304 33.13 4.16 9.77
N LYS A 305 33.07 3.49 10.93
CA LYS A 305 34.14 3.48 11.93
C LYS A 305 34.57 2.07 12.26
N GLY A 306 35.83 1.88 12.59
CA GLY A 306 36.36 0.61 13.04
C GLY A 306 37.63 0.74 13.86
N MET A 307 37.96 -0.31 14.58
CA MET A 307 39.23 -0.48 15.29
C MET A 307 39.88 -1.80 14.95
N ALA A 308 41.20 -1.74 14.74
CA ALA A 308 42.02 -2.95 14.54
C ALA A 308 42.09 -3.77 15.83
N THR A 309 42.14 -5.06 15.70
CA THR A 309 42.43 -6.00 16.78
C THR A 309 43.80 -6.62 16.61
N PRO A 310 44.39 -7.23 17.63
CA PRO A 310 45.62 -7.98 17.50
C PRO A 310 45.42 -9.38 16.89
N LEU A 311 44.20 -9.70 16.45
CA LEU A 311 43.81 -11.02 15.95
C LEU A 311 43.92 -11.08 14.42
N PHE A 312 44.24 -12.27 13.92
CA PHE A 312 44.35 -12.55 12.49
C PHE A 312 43.58 -13.82 12.12
N VAL A 313 43.15 -13.89 10.88
CA VAL A 313 42.66 -15.11 10.23
C VAL A 313 43.46 -15.39 8.99
N GLU A 314 43.40 -16.61 8.49
CA GLU A 314 44.10 -17.05 7.27
C GLU A 314 43.15 -16.98 6.09
N HIS A 315 43.61 -16.42 4.97
CA HIS A 315 42.87 -16.45 3.70
C HIS A 315 42.69 -17.93 3.26
N PRO A 316 41.48 -18.41 3.01
CA PRO A 316 41.17 -19.83 2.84
C PRO A 316 41.87 -20.50 1.65
N LEU A 317 42.22 -19.74 0.62
CA LEU A 317 42.84 -20.25 -0.60
C LEU A 317 44.36 -19.99 -0.66
N THR A 318 44.83 -18.84 -0.16
CA THR A 318 46.26 -18.47 -0.24
C THR A 318 47.01 -18.72 1.05
N GLY A 319 46.36 -18.79 2.21
CA GLY A 319 47.00 -18.89 3.52
C GLY A 319 47.56 -17.57 4.05
N ASP A 320 47.37 -16.46 3.34
CA ASP A 320 47.84 -15.15 3.79
C ASP A 320 47.12 -14.72 5.07
N LYS A 321 47.84 -14.09 5.99
CA LYS A 321 47.23 -13.55 7.20
C LYS A 321 46.45 -12.25 6.92
N LEU A 322 45.20 -12.23 7.32
CA LEU A 322 44.30 -11.05 7.23
C LEU A 322 43.97 -10.55 8.62
N PRO A 323 44.10 -9.21 8.88
CA PRO A 323 43.76 -8.64 10.17
C PRO A 323 42.25 -8.65 10.42
N VAL A 324 41.87 -8.87 11.67
CA VAL A 324 40.50 -8.80 12.13
C VAL A 324 40.23 -7.37 12.68
N TRP A 325 39.19 -6.73 12.17
CA TRP A 325 38.73 -5.42 12.62
C TRP A 325 37.38 -5.53 13.32
N VAL A 326 37.12 -4.72 14.32
CA VAL A 326 35.75 -4.46 14.81
C VAL A 326 35.21 -3.25 14.07
N ALA A 327 34.04 -3.37 13.44
CA ALA A 327 33.44 -2.28 12.66
C ALA A 327 31.97 -2.03 13.00
N ASN A 328 31.56 -0.75 13.03
CA ASN A 328 30.22 -0.34 13.41
C ASN A 328 29.15 -0.66 12.34
N TYR A 329 29.54 -1.08 11.16
CA TYR A 329 28.64 -1.41 10.04
C TYR A 329 28.43 -2.92 9.86
N VAL A 330 29.02 -3.75 10.68
CA VAL A 330 28.81 -5.20 10.65
C VAL A 330 27.75 -5.57 11.69
N LEU A 331 26.74 -6.27 11.22
CA LEU A 331 25.63 -6.72 12.05
C LEU A 331 25.82 -8.16 12.51
N MET A 332 25.62 -8.42 13.79
CA MET A 332 25.72 -9.78 14.35
C MET A 332 24.72 -10.75 13.71
N ASN A 333 23.59 -10.23 13.28
CA ASN A 333 22.49 -11.03 12.67
C ASN A 333 22.69 -11.33 11.18
N TYR A 334 23.80 -10.89 10.57
CA TYR A 334 24.11 -11.15 9.17
C TYR A 334 25.42 -11.92 9.05
N GLY A 335 25.39 -13.09 8.38
CA GLY A 335 26.58 -13.88 8.11
C GLY A 335 27.37 -14.29 9.36
N GLU A 336 26.72 -14.62 10.47
CA GLU A 336 27.36 -14.92 11.76
C GLU A 336 28.15 -13.73 12.38
N GLY A 337 27.81 -12.49 11.98
CA GLY A 337 28.44 -11.30 12.55
C GLY A 337 29.83 -10.98 12.00
N ALA A 338 30.16 -11.48 10.83
CA ALA A 338 31.44 -11.24 10.17
C ALA A 338 31.30 -11.02 8.67
N VAL A 339 32.18 -10.22 8.10
CA VAL A 339 32.27 -9.98 6.64
C VAL A 339 33.71 -10.05 6.19
N MET A 340 33.92 -10.59 4.98
CA MET A 340 35.18 -10.37 4.27
C MET A 340 35.15 -9.01 3.62
N ALA A 341 36.21 -8.25 3.74
CA ALA A 341 36.31 -6.95 3.13
C ALA A 341 37.17 -6.99 1.87
N VAL A 342 36.60 -6.50 0.78
CA VAL A 342 37.22 -6.44 -0.53
C VAL A 342 37.23 -4.97 -1.03
N PRO A 343 38.16 -4.15 -0.55
CA PRO A 343 38.17 -2.71 -0.83
C PRO A 343 38.23 -2.35 -2.32
N GLY A 344 38.79 -3.24 -3.15
CA GLY A 344 38.86 -2.99 -4.58
C GLY A 344 37.48 -3.05 -5.29
N HIS A 345 36.48 -3.69 -4.69
CA HIS A 345 35.24 -4.06 -5.38
C HIS A 345 33.96 -3.94 -4.52
N ASP A 346 34.06 -3.29 -3.35
CA ASP A 346 32.95 -2.89 -2.49
C ASP A 346 33.18 -1.43 -2.05
N GLU A 347 32.25 -0.55 -2.36
CA GLU A 347 32.39 0.91 -2.10
C GLU A 347 32.56 1.22 -0.62
N ARG A 348 31.82 0.55 0.24
CA ARG A 348 31.92 0.71 1.70
C ARG A 348 33.30 0.29 2.21
N ASP A 349 33.80 -0.86 1.75
CA ASP A 349 35.11 -1.36 2.12
C ASP A 349 36.23 -0.49 1.54
N PHE A 350 36.02 0.11 0.35
CA PHE A 350 36.92 1.06 -0.29
C PHE A 350 37.08 2.33 0.55
N GLU A 351 35.98 2.94 0.98
CA GLU A 351 36.00 4.12 1.85
C GLU A 351 36.70 3.82 3.18
N PHE A 352 36.35 2.68 3.79
CA PHE A 352 36.95 2.24 5.03
C PHE A 352 38.47 2.00 4.90
N ALA A 353 38.88 1.32 3.83
CA ALA A 353 40.30 1.06 3.60
C ALA A 353 41.10 2.34 3.35
N ASN A 354 40.57 3.28 2.60
CA ASN A 354 41.20 4.60 2.41
C ASN A 354 41.31 5.39 3.72
N LYS A 355 40.26 5.34 4.56
CA LYS A 355 40.27 6.02 5.86
C LYS A 355 41.32 5.49 6.83
N TYR A 356 41.51 4.17 6.85
CA TYR A 356 42.39 3.49 7.80
C TYR A 356 43.73 3.03 7.19
N GLY A 357 44.00 3.36 5.92
CA GLY A 357 45.24 3.02 5.25
C GLY A 357 45.42 1.55 5.00
N LEU A 358 44.33 0.80 4.75
CA LEU A 358 44.36 -0.63 4.48
C LEU A 358 44.62 -0.90 2.99
N PRO A 359 45.22 -2.06 2.64
CA PRO A 359 45.52 -2.41 1.25
C PRO A 359 44.23 -2.52 0.40
N ILE A 360 44.30 -2.00 -0.83
CA ILE A 360 43.25 -2.12 -1.84
C ILE A 360 43.79 -2.91 -3.01
N ARG A 361 43.22 -4.06 -3.31
CA ARG A 361 43.63 -4.93 -4.41
C ARG A 361 42.58 -5.01 -5.49
N GLN A 362 42.98 -4.74 -6.72
CA GLN A 362 42.15 -4.99 -7.89
C GLN A 362 42.11 -6.45 -8.23
N VAL A 363 40.91 -7.05 -8.31
CA VAL A 363 40.72 -8.45 -8.75
C VAL A 363 39.61 -8.58 -9.81
N ILE A 364 39.08 -7.48 -10.29
CA ILE A 364 38.15 -7.40 -11.43
C ILE A 364 38.61 -6.30 -12.36
N ALA A 365 38.55 -6.56 -13.66
CA ALA A 365 38.85 -5.58 -14.73
C ALA A 365 37.76 -5.57 -15.78
N LYS A 366 37.64 -4.46 -16.49
CA LYS A 366 36.77 -4.34 -17.65
C LYS A 366 37.17 -5.28 -18.78
N VAL A 367 36.18 -5.84 -19.49
CA VAL A 367 36.41 -6.66 -20.70
C VAL A 367 36.80 -5.75 -21.86
N GLU A 368 36.20 -4.58 -21.97
CA GLU A 368 36.44 -3.61 -23.02
C GLU A 368 36.76 -2.23 -22.44
N GLY A 369 37.67 -1.50 -23.12
CA GLY A 369 38.10 -0.18 -22.70
C GLY A 369 39.33 -0.17 -21.81
N ASP A 370 39.74 1.04 -21.39
CA ASP A 370 40.90 1.19 -20.50
C ASP A 370 40.58 0.73 -19.09
N ASN A 371 41.51 -0.07 -18.54
CA ASN A 371 41.43 -0.47 -17.14
C ASN A 371 42.00 0.65 -16.26
N ASP A 372 41.10 1.59 -15.91
CA ASP A 372 41.42 2.83 -15.21
C ASP A 372 41.21 2.69 -13.68
N PHE A 373 41.63 1.57 -13.09
CA PHE A 373 41.53 1.33 -11.65
C PHE A 373 42.44 2.27 -10.85
N GLU A 374 41.88 2.96 -9.90
CA GLU A 374 42.56 3.87 -8.96
C GLU A 374 42.15 3.54 -7.52
N SER A 375 43.12 3.36 -6.64
CA SER A 375 42.84 3.04 -5.22
C SER A 375 42.38 4.23 -4.37
N SER A 376 42.37 5.45 -4.94
CA SER A 376 42.00 6.68 -4.22
C SER A 376 40.61 7.22 -4.58
N VAL A 377 40.05 6.78 -5.70
CA VAL A 377 38.76 7.28 -6.21
C VAL A 377 37.88 6.10 -6.63
N TRP A 378 36.70 6.01 -6.00
CA TRP A 378 35.72 4.98 -6.37
C TRP A 378 35.13 5.22 -7.74
N LYS A 379 34.97 4.19 -8.53
CA LYS A 379 34.29 4.19 -9.82
C LYS A 379 33.23 3.08 -9.81
N GLU A 380 32.06 3.38 -10.35
CA GLU A 380 30.89 2.49 -10.32
C GLU A 380 31.17 1.06 -10.84
N TRP A 381 31.99 0.94 -11.88
CA TRP A 381 32.33 -0.36 -12.46
C TRP A 381 33.12 -1.28 -11.52
N TYR A 382 33.74 -0.76 -10.45
CA TYR A 382 34.45 -1.59 -9.45
C TYR A 382 33.50 -2.60 -8.78
N GLY A 383 32.25 -2.22 -8.62
CA GLY A 383 31.21 -3.08 -8.06
C GLY A 383 30.50 -3.98 -9.08
N ALA A 384 30.81 -3.90 -10.38
CA ALA A 384 30.14 -4.66 -11.43
C ALA A 384 30.36 -6.18 -11.27
N LYS A 385 29.35 -6.97 -11.67
CA LYS A 385 29.35 -8.44 -11.65
C LYS A 385 28.66 -9.06 -12.87
N ASP A 386 28.49 -8.26 -13.91
CA ASP A 386 27.90 -8.65 -15.18
C ASP A 386 28.98 -9.02 -16.21
N GLU A 387 28.58 -9.22 -17.44
CA GLU A 387 29.47 -9.61 -18.54
C GLU A 387 30.49 -8.52 -18.93
N SER A 388 30.41 -7.33 -18.37
CA SER A 388 31.32 -6.20 -18.66
C SER A 388 32.68 -6.35 -17.94
N VAL A 389 32.79 -7.31 -17.01
CA VAL A 389 33.99 -7.49 -16.16
C VAL A 389 34.42 -8.92 -16.10
N LEU A 390 35.75 -9.14 -15.92
CA LEU A 390 36.41 -10.43 -15.68
C LEU A 390 37.31 -10.31 -14.47
N THR A 391 37.58 -11.47 -13.86
CA THR A 391 38.56 -11.59 -12.78
C THR A 391 39.98 -11.40 -13.29
N VAL A 392 40.80 -10.70 -12.50
CA VAL A 392 42.24 -10.49 -12.70
C VAL A 392 42.97 -10.60 -11.38
N ASN A 393 44.30 -10.75 -11.40
CA ASN A 393 45.17 -10.86 -10.20
C ASN A 393 44.67 -11.91 -9.20
N SER A 394 43.98 -12.93 -9.69
CA SER A 394 43.37 -14.00 -8.92
C SER A 394 43.95 -15.37 -9.21
N GLY A 395 45.13 -15.41 -9.87
CA GLY A 395 45.90 -16.64 -10.19
C GLY A 395 45.14 -17.53 -11.16
N LYS A 396 44.86 -18.75 -10.77
CA LYS A 396 44.13 -19.72 -11.62
C LYS A 396 42.67 -19.33 -11.91
N TYR A 397 42.14 -18.31 -11.23
CA TYR A 397 40.77 -17.78 -11.45
C TYR A 397 40.78 -16.57 -12.35
N ASP A 398 41.90 -16.18 -12.96
CA ASP A 398 41.96 -15.05 -13.88
C ASP A 398 41.13 -15.30 -15.15
N ASN A 399 40.61 -14.23 -15.73
CA ASN A 399 39.82 -14.22 -16.96
C ASN A 399 38.49 -15.00 -16.87
N LEU A 400 37.92 -15.14 -15.71
CA LEU A 400 36.58 -15.73 -15.51
C LEU A 400 35.55 -14.64 -15.33
N GLY A 401 34.35 -14.84 -15.93
CA GLY A 401 33.18 -14.07 -15.59
C GLY A 401 32.64 -14.46 -14.20
N TYR A 402 31.74 -13.67 -13.65
CA TYR A 402 31.23 -13.85 -12.29
C TYR A 402 30.80 -15.27 -11.96
N GLN A 403 29.95 -15.90 -12.80
CA GLN A 403 29.44 -17.26 -12.51
C GLN A 403 30.55 -18.32 -12.57
N ALA A 404 31.42 -18.23 -13.55
CA ALA A 404 32.52 -19.16 -13.68
C ALA A 404 33.53 -19.04 -12.51
N ALA A 405 33.81 -17.82 -12.07
CA ALA A 405 34.67 -17.58 -10.90
C ALA A 405 34.01 -18.08 -9.62
N PHE A 406 32.68 -17.83 -9.46
CA PHE A 406 31.87 -18.34 -8.35
C PHE A 406 32.00 -19.86 -8.23
N ASP A 407 31.79 -20.56 -9.36
CA ASP A 407 31.78 -22.03 -9.36
C ASP A 407 33.21 -22.59 -9.13
N ALA A 408 34.23 -22.00 -9.75
CA ALA A 408 35.62 -22.45 -9.59
C ALA A 408 36.16 -22.22 -8.17
N ILE A 409 35.96 -21.05 -7.61
CA ILE A 409 36.38 -20.73 -6.24
C ILE A 409 35.59 -21.58 -5.25
N GLY A 410 34.25 -21.73 -5.48
CA GLY A 410 33.39 -22.57 -4.66
C GLY A 410 33.85 -24.02 -4.60
N ALA A 411 34.18 -24.61 -5.73
CA ALA A 411 34.67 -25.99 -5.79
C ALA A 411 35.98 -26.18 -4.99
N ASP A 412 36.90 -25.23 -5.04
CA ASP A 412 38.15 -25.31 -4.28
C ASP A 412 37.95 -25.11 -2.77
N LEU A 413 37.04 -24.21 -2.38
CA LEU A 413 36.68 -24.01 -0.98
C LEU A 413 35.96 -25.24 -0.41
N GLU A 414 35.06 -25.84 -1.17
CA GLU A 414 34.35 -27.06 -0.78
C GLU A 414 35.32 -28.26 -0.62
N ALA A 415 36.26 -28.41 -1.56
CA ALA A 415 37.30 -29.45 -1.47
C ALA A 415 38.18 -29.31 -0.22
N LYS A 416 38.38 -28.09 0.28
CA LYS A 416 39.10 -27.80 1.53
C LYS A 416 38.23 -27.85 2.78
N GLY A 417 36.93 -28.03 2.66
CA GLY A 417 35.96 -27.89 3.77
C GLY A 417 35.87 -26.47 4.34
N LEU A 418 36.23 -25.48 3.54
CA LEU A 418 36.27 -24.07 3.92
C LEU A 418 35.19 -23.19 3.23
N GLY A 419 34.25 -23.78 2.52
CA GLY A 419 33.15 -23.03 1.93
C GLY A 419 32.10 -23.91 1.27
N GLN A 420 30.94 -23.36 1.11
CA GLN A 420 29.82 -24.00 0.40
C GLN A 420 28.89 -22.93 -0.18
N ALA A 421 28.35 -23.22 -1.34
CA ALA A 421 27.29 -22.36 -1.92
C ALA A 421 26.06 -22.42 -1.02
N ARG A 422 25.46 -21.26 -0.77
CA ARG A 422 24.30 -21.14 0.11
C ARG A 422 23.34 -20.11 -0.42
N THR A 423 22.06 -20.43 -0.39
CA THR A 423 21.01 -19.45 -0.59
C THR A 423 20.62 -18.89 0.75
N GLN A 424 20.59 -17.57 0.85
CA GLN A 424 20.11 -16.86 2.02
C GLN A 424 18.95 -15.94 1.66
N PHE A 425 18.13 -15.66 2.65
CA PHE A 425 17.05 -14.70 2.56
C PHE A 425 17.33 -13.54 3.54
N ARG A 426 17.05 -12.31 3.10
CA ARG A 426 17.07 -11.15 4.00
C ARG A 426 15.93 -11.24 5.01
N LEU A 427 14.78 -11.79 4.60
CA LEU A 427 13.63 -12.00 5.44
C LEU A 427 14.03 -12.68 6.76
N ARG A 428 13.53 -12.15 7.87
CA ARG A 428 13.72 -12.70 9.22
C ARG A 428 12.40 -13.25 9.73
N ASP A 429 12.48 -14.17 10.69
CA ASP A 429 11.30 -14.66 11.37
C ASP A 429 10.58 -13.52 12.07
N TRP A 430 9.27 -13.55 12.02
CA TRP A 430 8.41 -12.48 12.51
C TRP A 430 8.25 -12.57 14.03
N GLY A 431 8.88 -11.65 14.76
CA GLY A 431 8.74 -11.53 16.20
C GLY A 431 7.40 -10.90 16.56
N ILE A 432 6.56 -11.63 17.29
CA ILE A 432 5.19 -11.20 17.57
C ILE A 432 4.95 -10.77 19.01
N SER A 433 5.87 -11.02 19.94
CA SER A 433 5.70 -10.58 21.32
C SER A 433 5.79 -9.07 21.44
N ARG A 434 4.78 -8.48 22.11
CA ARG A 434 4.76 -7.05 22.46
C ARG A 434 4.52 -6.91 23.95
N GLN A 435 5.36 -6.12 24.61
CA GLN A 435 5.23 -5.78 26.02
C GLN A 435 4.24 -4.61 26.15
N ARG A 436 3.03 -4.84 25.66
CA ARG A 436 1.93 -3.89 25.57
C ARG A 436 0.66 -4.50 26.12
N TYR A 437 -0.21 -3.63 26.64
CA TYR A 437 -1.49 -4.04 27.19
C TYR A 437 -2.56 -4.23 26.11
N TRP A 438 -2.75 -3.20 25.25
CA TRP A 438 -3.85 -3.19 24.30
C TRP A 438 -3.49 -4.02 23.05
N GLY A 439 -3.65 -5.31 23.17
CA GLY A 439 -3.35 -6.32 22.15
C GLY A 439 -3.91 -7.69 22.52
N CYS A 440 -3.85 -8.63 21.59
CA CYS A 440 -4.30 -10.00 21.83
C CYS A 440 -3.34 -10.73 22.80
N PRO A 441 -3.81 -11.26 23.94
CA PRO A 441 -2.97 -12.04 24.85
C PRO A 441 -2.38 -13.27 24.17
N ILE A 442 -1.09 -13.53 24.39
CA ILE A 442 -0.42 -14.75 23.91
C ILE A 442 -0.88 -15.93 24.78
N PRO A 443 -1.47 -16.99 24.20
CA PRO A 443 -2.13 -18.06 24.94
C PRO A 443 -1.14 -19.14 25.42
N ILE A 444 -0.14 -18.75 26.21
CA ILE A 444 0.87 -19.64 26.79
C ILE A 444 0.87 -19.53 28.32
N ILE A 445 1.09 -20.67 28.98
CA ILE A 445 1.28 -20.79 30.43
C ILE A 445 2.71 -21.28 30.69
N HIS A 446 3.45 -20.53 31.50
CA HIS A 446 4.79 -20.88 31.94
C HIS A 446 4.72 -21.71 33.22
N CYS A 447 5.08 -22.97 33.11
CA CYS A 447 5.12 -23.94 34.24
C CYS A 447 6.57 -24.34 34.51
N GLU A 448 7.01 -24.30 35.75
CA GLU A 448 8.38 -24.69 36.11
C GLU A 448 8.68 -26.14 35.76
N ALA A 449 7.69 -27.03 35.91
CA ALA A 449 7.87 -28.46 35.61
C ALA A 449 7.65 -28.84 34.16
N CYS A 450 6.71 -28.16 33.46
CA CYS A 450 6.29 -28.51 32.10
C CYS A 450 6.83 -27.59 31.01
N GLY A 451 7.46 -26.47 31.38
CA GLY A 451 7.91 -25.43 30.43
C GLY A 451 6.74 -24.58 29.91
N ASP A 452 6.85 -24.15 28.65
CA ASP A 452 5.83 -23.39 27.97
C ASP A 452 4.68 -24.30 27.53
N VAL A 453 3.50 -24.10 28.09
CA VAL A 453 2.31 -24.92 27.84
C VAL A 453 1.24 -24.10 27.14
N PRO A 454 0.80 -24.47 25.94
CA PRO A 454 -0.32 -23.81 25.28
C PRO A 454 -1.61 -23.94 26.11
N VAL A 455 -2.39 -22.87 26.12
CA VAL A 455 -3.73 -22.91 26.73
C VAL A 455 -4.60 -23.89 25.93
N PRO A 456 -5.28 -24.85 26.59
CA PRO A 456 -6.17 -25.78 25.90
C PRO A 456 -7.28 -25.06 25.13
N ALA A 457 -7.68 -25.62 23.99
CA ALA A 457 -8.68 -25.02 23.10
C ALA A 457 -10.03 -24.72 23.77
N ASP A 458 -10.45 -25.56 24.70
CA ASP A 458 -11.68 -25.42 25.49
C ASP A 458 -11.60 -24.33 26.57
N GLN A 459 -10.39 -23.82 26.86
CA GLN A 459 -10.14 -22.71 27.77
C GLN A 459 -9.85 -21.38 27.03
N LEU A 460 -9.90 -21.36 25.73
CA LEU A 460 -9.79 -20.13 24.92
C LEU A 460 -11.18 -19.45 24.81
N PRO A 461 -11.21 -18.12 24.75
CA PRO A 461 -10.05 -17.20 24.70
C PRO A 461 -9.45 -16.93 26.08
N VAL A 462 -8.14 -16.61 26.09
CA VAL A 462 -7.54 -15.86 27.20
C VAL A 462 -7.99 -14.41 27.02
N VAL A 463 -8.87 -13.96 27.92
CA VAL A 463 -9.56 -12.67 27.78
C VAL A 463 -8.69 -11.53 28.34
N LEU A 464 -8.51 -10.49 27.51
CA LEU A 464 -7.89 -9.25 27.95
C LEU A 464 -8.84 -8.46 28.86
N PRO A 465 -8.44 -8.06 30.09
CA PRO A 465 -9.22 -7.12 30.91
C PRO A 465 -9.41 -5.78 30.18
N GLU A 466 -10.63 -5.25 30.12
CA GLU A 466 -10.94 -4.03 29.36
C GLU A 466 -11.04 -2.74 30.20
N ASP A 467 -11.12 -2.87 31.51
CA ASP A 467 -11.31 -1.75 32.46
C ASP A 467 -10.00 -1.17 33.03
N VAL A 468 -8.87 -1.48 32.41
CA VAL A 468 -7.54 -1.07 32.84
C VAL A 468 -7.14 0.24 32.16
N VAL A 469 -6.65 1.19 32.96
CA VAL A 469 -6.04 2.44 32.47
C VAL A 469 -4.53 2.30 32.55
N PRO A 470 -3.80 2.24 31.42
CA PRO A 470 -2.35 2.15 31.43
C PRO A 470 -1.72 3.41 32.02
N ASP A 471 -0.71 3.26 32.86
CA ASP A 471 0.05 4.36 33.49
C ASP A 471 1.35 4.70 32.75
N GLY A 472 1.71 3.92 31.73
CA GLY A 472 2.92 4.06 30.93
C GLY A 472 4.17 3.48 31.56
N SER A 473 4.06 2.80 32.70
CA SER A 473 5.18 2.14 33.40
C SER A 473 5.25 0.63 33.10
N GLY A 474 5.17 0.25 31.82
CA GLY A 474 5.13 -1.14 31.35
C GLY A 474 3.71 -1.68 31.18
N SER A 475 3.61 -2.96 30.82
CA SER A 475 2.31 -3.61 30.64
C SER A 475 1.60 -3.80 31.97
N PRO A 476 0.35 -3.29 32.11
CA PRO A 476 -0.46 -3.57 33.30
C PRO A 476 -0.66 -5.06 33.60
N LEU A 477 -0.73 -5.91 32.55
CA LEU A 477 -0.93 -7.35 32.71
C LEU A 477 0.14 -8.02 33.57
N ALA A 478 1.38 -7.56 33.48
CA ALA A 478 2.49 -8.07 34.29
C ALA A 478 2.37 -7.72 35.80
N LYS A 479 1.50 -6.78 36.14
CA LYS A 479 1.22 -6.31 37.49
C LYS A 479 -0.11 -6.81 38.08
N MET A 480 -0.83 -7.65 37.33
CA MET A 480 -2.17 -8.14 37.66
C MET A 480 -2.13 -9.66 38.00
N PRO A 481 -1.93 -10.04 39.28
CA PRO A 481 -1.94 -11.46 39.69
C PRO A 481 -3.20 -12.20 39.23
N GLU A 482 -4.35 -11.55 39.28
CA GLU A 482 -5.64 -12.07 38.82
C GLU A 482 -5.66 -12.41 37.31
N PHE A 483 -4.79 -11.80 36.51
CA PHE A 483 -4.63 -12.14 35.12
C PHE A 483 -3.61 -13.28 34.92
N TYR A 484 -2.43 -13.20 35.55
CA TYR A 484 -1.33 -14.11 35.21
C TYR A 484 -1.25 -15.36 36.10
N GLU A 485 -1.78 -15.37 37.35
CA GLU A 485 -1.78 -16.55 38.18
C GLU A 485 -2.78 -17.58 37.69
N CYS A 486 -2.32 -18.81 37.51
CA CYS A 486 -3.14 -19.92 37.05
C CYS A 486 -2.54 -21.26 37.43
N ASN A 487 -3.25 -22.34 37.17
CA ASN A 487 -2.72 -23.68 37.28
C ASN A 487 -2.31 -24.22 35.92
N CYS A 488 -1.19 -24.96 35.87
CA CYS A 488 -0.75 -25.61 34.64
C CYS A 488 -1.81 -26.66 34.20
N PRO A 489 -2.31 -26.59 32.95
CA PRO A 489 -3.30 -27.56 32.48
C PRO A 489 -2.75 -28.98 32.29
N LYS A 490 -1.43 -29.11 32.28
CA LYS A 490 -0.76 -30.42 32.14
C LYS A 490 -0.53 -31.13 33.45
N CYS A 491 -0.04 -30.44 34.50
CA CYS A 491 0.34 -31.06 35.77
C CYS A 491 -0.43 -30.54 36.96
N GLY A 492 -1.30 -29.52 36.82
CA GLY A 492 -2.11 -28.95 37.89
C GLY A 492 -1.33 -28.06 38.88
N GLN A 493 -0.03 -27.91 38.74
CA GLN A 493 0.77 -27.07 39.62
C GLN A 493 0.56 -25.58 39.35
N PRO A 494 0.78 -24.72 40.38
CA PRO A 494 0.77 -23.27 40.15
C PRO A 494 1.70 -22.86 39.03
N ALA A 495 1.20 -21.99 38.16
CA ALA A 495 1.91 -21.51 36.95
C ALA A 495 1.51 -20.07 36.67
N LYS A 496 2.15 -19.46 35.63
CA LYS A 496 1.86 -18.08 35.25
C LYS A 496 1.54 -18.00 33.77
N ARG A 497 0.51 -17.23 33.42
CA ARG A 497 0.23 -16.87 32.03
C ARG A 497 1.30 -15.95 31.48
N GLU A 498 1.53 -16.05 30.18
CA GLU A 498 2.25 -15.01 29.43
C GLU A 498 1.51 -13.67 29.54
N THR A 499 2.27 -12.60 29.77
CA THR A 499 1.74 -11.24 29.91
C THR A 499 2.03 -10.34 28.69
N ASP A 500 2.78 -10.84 27.73
CA ASP A 500 2.95 -10.19 26.44
C ASP A 500 1.69 -10.37 25.59
N THR A 501 1.47 -9.42 24.70
CA THR A 501 0.42 -9.48 23.69
C THR A 501 1.03 -9.65 22.30
N MET A 502 0.22 -10.03 21.32
CA MET A 502 0.66 -10.22 19.96
C MET A 502 0.84 -8.87 19.24
N ASP A 503 1.76 -8.85 18.28
CA ASP A 503 1.85 -7.80 17.26
C ASP A 503 0.51 -7.64 16.54
N THR A 504 0.03 -6.41 16.41
CA THR A 504 -1.28 -6.10 15.81
C THR A 504 -1.38 -6.45 14.32
N PHE A 505 -0.28 -6.72 13.65
CA PHE A 505 -0.31 -7.32 12.31
C PHE A 505 -0.86 -8.75 12.29
N VAL A 506 -0.92 -9.44 13.44
CA VAL A 506 -1.56 -10.75 13.52
C VAL A 506 -3.05 -10.61 13.25
N GLU A 507 -3.72 -9.66 13.90
CA GLU A 507 -5.15 -9.40 13.70
C GLU A 507 -5.48 -9.06 12.25
N SER A 508 -4.67 -8.20 11.62
CA SER A 508 -4.89 -7.77 10.23
C SER A 508 -4.46 -8.81 9.18
N SER A 509 -3.84 -9.91 9.60
CA SER A 509 -3.33 -10.93 8.66
C SER A 509 -4.38 -11.95 8.23
N TRP A 510 -5.55 -11.99 8.85
CA TRP A 510 -6.59 -13.00 8.54
C TRP A 510 -8.04 -12.47 8.55
N TYR A 511 -8.25 -11.19 8.86
CA TYR A 511 -9.59 -10.59 8.97
C TYR A 511 -10.42 -10.73 7.69
N PHE A 512 -9.77 -10.67 6.54
CA PHE A 512 -10.40 -10.87 5.24
C PHE A 512 -11.06 -12.25 5.12
N ALA A 513 -10.49 -13.27 5.73
CA ALA A 513 -11.07 -14.60 5.78
C ALA A 513 -12.23 -14.68 6.78
N ARG A 514 -12.09 -14.02 7.93
CA ARG A 514 -13.15 -14.01 8.96
C ARG A 514 -14.43 -13.33 8.50
N TYR A 515 -14.34 -12.34 7.64
CA TYR A 515 -15.53 -11.71 7.02
C TYR A 515 -16.40 -12.69 6.23
N ALA A 516 -15.86 -13.80 5.76
CA ALA A 516 -16.66 -14.83 5.10
C ALA A 516 -17.65 -15.51 6.06
N CYS A 517 -17.33 -15.56 7.36
CA CYS A 517 -18.15 -16.25 8.38
C CYS A 517 -17.94 -15.66 9.78
N PRO A 518 -18.21 -14.36 10.01
CA PRO A 518 -17.83 -13.69 11.27
C PRO A 518 -18.54 -14.23 12.50
N GLN A 519 -19.70 -14.86 12.33
CA GLN A 519 -20.52 -15.40 13.42
C GLN A 519 -20.34 -16.91 13.62
N PHE A 520 -19.43 -17.54 12.87
CA PHE A 520 -19.19 -18.96 12.98
C PHE A 520 -18.45 -19.29 14.30
N GLU A 521 -19.07 -20.13 15.14
CA GLU A 521 -18.54 -20.53 16.43
C GLU A 521 -17.87 -21.91 16.43
N GLY A 522 -18.08 -22.69 15.35
CA GLY A 522 -17.57 -24.06 15.24
C GLY A 522 -16.05 -24.14 14.97
N GLY A 523 -15.39 -23.03 14.73
CA GLY A 523 -13.95 -22.94 14.43
C GLY A 523 -13.55 -21.55 13.96
N MET A 524 -12.27 -21.42 13.60
CA MET A 524 -11.72 -20.17 13.08
C MET A 524 -12.44 -19.72 11.80
N LEU A 525 -12.72 -20.66 10.90
CA LEU A 525 -13.40 -20.42 9.63
C LEU A 525 -14.39 -21.55 9.30
N ASP A 526 -15.53 -21.21 8.74
CA ASP A 526 -16.38 -22.14 8.01
C ASP A 526 -15.79 -22.39 6.64
N ARG A 527 -15.31 -23.60 6.38
CA ARG A 527 -14.64 -23.96 5.14
C ARG A 527 -15.51 -23.71 3.90
N LYS A 528 -16.81 -23.94 3.96
CA LYS A 528 -17.71 -23.72 2.82
C LYS A 528 -17.85 -22.24 2.49
N ALA A 529 -18.05 -21.41 3.51
CA ALA A 529 -18.13 -19.97 3.33
C ALA A 529 -16.78 -19.39 2.86
N ALA A 530 -15.66 -19.86 3.45
CA ALA A 530 -14.32 -19.46 3.02
C ALA A 530 -14.05 -19.83 1.56
N ASP A 531 -14.35 -21.05 1.13
CA ASP A 531 -14.15 -21.51 -0.25
C ASP A 531 -15.05 -20.78 -1.25
N TYR A 532 -16.23 -20.29 -0.83
CA TYR A 532 -17.10 -19.49 -1.68
C TYR A 532 -16.55 -18.07 -1.88
N TRP A 533 -16.13 -17.38 -0.82
CA TRP A 533 -15.74 -15.98 -0.90
C TRP A 533 -14.27 -15.74 -1.25
N LEU A 534 -13.36 -16.62 -0.80
CA LEU A 534 -11.92 -16.45 -1.03
C LEU A 534 -11.46 -17.09 -2.35
N PRO A 535 -10.42 -16.52 -2.96
CA PRO A 535 -9.69 -15.31 -2.57
C PRO A 535 -10.52 -14.04 -2.74
N VAL A 536 -10.13 -12.97 -2.04
CA VAL A 536 -10.68 -11.63 -2.27
C VAL A 536 -10.45 -11.23 -3.73
N ASP A 537 -11.50 -10.82 -4.45
CA ASP A 537 -11.39 -10.51 -5.87
C ASP A 537 -10.71 -9.15 -6.11
N GLN A 538 -11.03 -8.15 -5.29
CA GLN A 538 -10.39 -6.84 -5.34
C GLN A 538 -10.05 -6.36 -3.93
N TYR A 539 -8.77 -6.13 -3.68
CA TYR A 539 -8.26 -5.56 -2.44
C TYR A 539 -7.74 -4.14 -2.66
N ILE A 540 -8.06 -3.22 -1.77
CA ILE A 540 -7.78 -1.80 -1.94
C ILE A 540 -7.19 -1.23 -0.66
N GLY A 541 -6.04 -0.56 -0.76
CA GLY A 541 -5.41 0.09 0.38
C GLY A 541 -4.20 0.93 -0.01
N GLY A 542 -3.55 1.55 0.97
CA GLY A 542 -2.36 2.37 0.76
C GLY A 542 -1.12 1.54 0.42
N ILE A 543 -0.23 2.11 -0.39
CA ILE A 543 1.03 1.46 -0.76
C ILE A 543 1.98 1.27 0.44
N GLU A 544 1.79 2.00 1.52
CA GLU A 544 2.54 1.83 2.77
C GLU A 544 2.41 0.43 3.38
N HIS A 545 1.38 -0.31 3.00
CA HIS A 545 1.12 -1.69 3.42
C HIS A 545 1.71 -2.75 2.48
N ALA A 546 2.42 -2.32 1.42
CA ALA A 546 2.94 -3.20 0.38
C ALA A 546 3.88 -4.30 0.88
N ILE A 547 4.60 -4.06 1.97
CA ILE A 547 5.57 -5.00 2.54
C ILE A 547 4.94 -5.72 3.72
N LEU A 548 4.89 -5.10 4.90
CA LEU A 548 4.56 -5.80 6.15
C LEU A 548 3.18 -6.44 6.14
N HIS A 549 2.13 -5.65 6.06
CA HIS A 549 0.77 -6.16 6.11
C HIS A 549 0.48 -7.19 5.02
N LEU A 550 0.78 -6.86 3.75
CA LEU A 550 0.48 -7.75 2.63
C LEU A 550 1.32 -9.03 2.68
N LEU A 551 2.60 -8.94 3.07
CA LEU A 551 3.43 -10.13 3.21
C LEU A 551 2.93 -11.04 4.33
N TYR A 552 2.56 -10.46 5.47
CA TYR A 552 2.03 -11.22 6.61
C TYR A 552 0.66 -11.83 6.30
N ALA A 553 -0.22 -11.11 5.60
CA ALA A 553 -1.50 -11.65 5.15
C ALA A 553 -1.33 -12.84 4.19
N ARG A 554 -0.36 -12.76 3.25
CA ARG A 554 -0.01 -13.87 2.36
C ARG A 554 0.54 -15.07 3.14
N PHE A 555 1.44 -14.82 4.07
CA PHE A 555 2.00 -15.84 4.95
C PHE A 555 0.91 -16.52 5.79
N PHE A 556 0.06 -15.72 6.45
CA PHE A 556 -1.04 -16.24 7.25
C PHE A 556 -2.03 -17.07 6.43
N HIS A 557 -2.29 -16.64 5.21
CA HIS A 557 -3.17 -17.40 4.30
C HIS A 557 -2.61 -18.78 3.99
N LYS A 558 -1.29 -18.89 3.78
CA LYS A 558 -0.61 -20.18 3.59
C LYS A 558 -0.66 -21.04 4.85
N LEU A 559 -0.52 -20.45 6.03
CA LEU A 559 -0.71 -21.17 7.30
C LEU A 559 -2.15 -21.70 7.44
N MET A 560 -3.15 -20.89 7.14
CA MET A 560 -4.56 -21.31 7.15
C MET A 560 -4.84 -22.39 6.11
N ARG A 561 -4.24 -22.31 4.93
CA ARG A 561 -4.31 -23.36 3.91
C ARG A 561 -3.74 -24.68 4.43
N ASP A 562 -2.57 -24.64 5.03
CA ASP A 562 -1.89 -25.84 5.56
C ASP A 562 -2.63 -26.46 6.75
N GLU A 563 -3.40 -25.65 7.49
CA GLU A 563 -4.35 -26.13 8.52
C GLU A 563 -5.70 -26.60 7.94
N GLY A 564 -5.89 -26.55 6.61
CA GLY A 564 -7.12 -26.99 5.95
C GLY A 564 -8.30 -26.00 6.08
N LEU A 565 -8.04 -24.76 6.50
CA LEU A 565 -9.08 -23.75 6.75
C LEU A 565 -9.53 -23.03 5.47
N VAL A 566 -8.66 -22.92 4.50
CA VAL A 566 -8.91 -22.27 3.19
C VAL A 566 -8.40 -23.13 2.05
N GLY A 567 -9.00 -22.98 0.85
CA GLY A 567 -8.66 -23.78 -0.32
C GLY A 567 -7.79 -23.05 -1.35
N SER A 568 -7.54 -21.75 -1.20
CA SER A 568 -6.71 -20.93 -2.09
C SER A 568 -5.30 -20.73 -1.56
N ASP A 569 -4.34 -20.46 -2.45
CA ASP A 569 -2.93 -20.26 -2.11
C ASP A 569 -2.60 -18.81 -1.73
N GLU A 570 -3.36 -17.85 -2.25
CA GLU A 570 -3.15 -16.43 -2.04
C GLU A 570 -4.46 -15.75 -1.59
N PRO A 571 -4.36 -14.74 -0.70
CA PRO A 571 -5.55 -14.12 -0.13
C PRO A 571 -6.26 -13.15 -1.09
N PHE A 572 -5.52 -12.47 -1.98
CA PHE A 572 -6.00 -11.37 -2.80
C PHE A 572 -5.66 -11.59 -4.27
N LYS A 573 -6.68 -11.61 -5.13
CA LYS A 573 -6.51 -11.82 -6.56
C LYS A 573 -6.00 -10.56 -7.27
N ASN A 574 -6.65 -9.43 -7.01
CA ASN A 574 -6.27 -8.13 -7.55
C ASN A 574 -6.01 -7.16 -6.41
N LEU A 575 -4.98 -6.34 -6.56
CA LEU A 575 -4.60 -5.30 -5.61
C LEU A 575 -4.61 -3.95 -6.30
N LEU A 576 -5.31 -2.98 -5.70
CA LEU A 576 -5.25 -1.57 -6.09
C LEU A 576 -4.60 -0.79 -4.95
N THR A 577 -3.45 -0.20 -5.22
CA THR A 577 -2.79 0.71 -4.29
C THR A 577 -3.27 2.13 -4.54
N GLN A 578 -4.00 2.68 -3.58
CA GLN A 578 -4.51 4.05 -3.72
C GLN A 578 -3.42 5.09 -3.51
N GLY A 579 -3.50 6.18 -4.27
CA GLY A 579 -2.68 7.36 -4.04
C GLY A 579 -3.15 8.17 -2.82
N MET A 580 -2.23 8.93 -2.24
CA MET A 580 -2.50 9.75 -1.06
C MET A 580 -3.36 10.97 -1.38
N VAL A 581 -4.17 11.41 -0.42
CA VAL A 581 -4.77 12.74 -0.46
C VAL A 581 -3.79 13.72 0.14
N VAL A 582 -3.41 14.72 -0.63
CA VAL A 582 -2.42 15.74 -0.25
C VAL A 582 -3.07 17.12 -0.21
N ALA A 583 -2.54 17.99 0.63
CA ALA A 583 -2.95 19.38 0.72
C ALA A 583 -1.75 20.26 1.09
N ASP A 584 -1.88 21.55 0.79
CA ASP A 584 -0.87 22.53 1.16
C ASP A 584 -0.70 22.61 2.67
N THR A 585 0.51 22.91 3.10
CA THR A 585 0.86 23.10 4.50
C THR A 585 1.31 24.53 4.77
N TYR A 586 0.89 25.07 5.91
CA TYR A 586 1.21 26.43 6.34
C TYR A 586 1.66 26.41 7.78
N TYR A 587 2.73 27.14 8.10
CA TYR A 587 3.27 27.15 9.46
C TYR A 587 3.90 28.50 9.82
N ARG A 588 4.16 28.70 11.11
CA ARG A 588 5.08 29.70 11.63
C ARG A 588 6.15 29.03 12.46
N THR A 589 7.38 29.52 12.32
CA THR A 589 8.48 29.04 13.15
C THR A 589 8.38 29.68 14.54
N THR A 590 8.36 28.84 15.58
CA THR A 590 8.33 29.29 16.97
C THR A 590 9.69 29.75 17.43
N ALA A 591 9.75 30.52 18.55
CA ALA A 591 10.98 31.00 19.13
C ALA A 591 11.99 29.89 19.50
N ASN A 592 11.49 28.66 19.70
CA ASN A 592 12.30 27.47 20.05
C ASN A 592 12.68 26.64 18.81
N GLY A 593 12.46 27.13 17.60
CA GLY A 593 12.77 26.45 16.37
C GLY A 593 11.72 25.37 15.94
N GLY A 594 10.66 25.20 16.71
CA GLY A 594 9.52 24.36 16.35
C GLY A 594 8.64 25.03 15.27
N LYS A 595 7.62 24.31 14.82
CA LYS A 595 6.65 24.82 13.83
C LYS A 595 5.22 24.71 14.37
N ASP A 596 4.50 25.83 14.35
CA ASP A 596 3.05 25.87 14.58
C ASP A 596 2.35 25.76 13.23
N TRP A 597 1.58 24.70 13.04
CA TRP A 597 0.91 24.38 11.80
C TRP A 597 -0.52 24.90 11.79
N PHE A 598 -0.91 25.56 10.70
CA PHE A 598 -2.23 26.15 10.50
C PHE A 598 -3.02 25.40 9.45
N ASN A 599 -4.33 25.25 9.69
CA ASN A 599 -5.20 24.62 8.71
C ASN A 599 -5.29 25.49 7.44
N PRO A 600 -5.18 24.89 6.23
CA PRO A 600 -5.35 25.63 4.98
C PRO A 600 -6.63 26.44 4.88
N ALA A 601 -7.73 25.97 5.49
CA ALA A 601 -9.00 26.70 5.54
C ALA A 601 -8.92 28.03 6.28
N ASP A 602 -7.97 28.18 7.21
CA ASP A 602 -7.75 29.39 8.02
C ASP A 602 -6.72 30.35 7.40
N VAL A 603 -6.18 29.99 6.22
CA VAL A 603 -5.15 30.75 5.53
C VAL A 603 -5.71 31.41 4.28
N GLU A 604 -5.35 32.67 4.06
CA GLU A 604 -5.59 33.41 2.84
C GLU A 604 -4.31 33.43 1.99
N VAL A 605 -4.41 32.91 0.76
CA VAL A 605 -3.29 32.79 -0.17
C VAL A 605 -3.24 34.00 -1.09
N GLU A 606 -2.13 34.72 -1.11
CA GLU A 606 -1.89 35.85 -1.98
C GLU A 606 -1.33 35.36 -3.34
N ARG A 607 -1.96 35.80 -4.43
CA ARG A 607 -1.53 35.44 -5.80
C ARG A 607 -1.23 36.67 -6.64
N ASP A 608 -0.23 36.57 -7.50
CA ASP A 608 0.07 37.62 -8.47
C ASP A 608 -0.90 37.61 -9.66
N ALA A 609 -0.72 38.56 -10.58
CA ALA A 609 -1.53 38.68 -11.79
C ALA A 609 -1.48 37.44 -12.72
N LYS A 610 -0.50 36.54 -12.51
CA LYS A 610 -0.34 35.27 -13.24
C LYS A 610 -0.83 34.07 -12.42
N ALA A 611 -1.61 34.34 -11.36
CA ALA A 611 -2.14 33.34 -10.41
C ALA A 611 -1.06 32.55 -9.64
N LYS A 612 0.21 32.97 -9.67
CA LYS A 612 1.28 32.36 -8.88
C LYS A 612 1.17 32.80 -7.43
N VAL A 613 1.32 31.85 -6.51
CA VAL A 613 1.34 32.13 -5.06
C VAL A 613 2.58 32.96 -4.73
N VAL A 614 2.36 34.12 -4.10
CA VAL A 614 3.40 35.07 -3.71
C VAL A 614 3.49 35.24 -2.18
N GLY A 615 2.48 34.79 -1.45
CA GLY A 615 2.44 34.83 0.00
C GLY A 615 1.20 34.17 0.56
N ALA A 616 1.16 34.09 1.89
CA ALA A 616 -0.01 33.57 2.61
C ALA A 616 -0.11 34.25 3.98
N ARG A 617 -1.32 34.45 4.47
CA ARG A 617 -1.62 35.05 5.78
C ARG A 617 -2.67 34.25 6.53
N LEU A 618 -2.54 34.20 7.85
CA LEU A 618 -3.57 33.59 8.69
C LEU A 618 -4.74 34.56 8.82
N LYS A 619 -5.97 34.09 8.54
CA LYS A 619 -7.19 34.92 8.56
C LYS A 619 -7.50 35.54 9.91
N SER A 620 -7.16 34.82 11.00
CA SER A 620 -7.52 35.23 12.36
C SER A 620 -6.73 36.43 12.87
N ASP A 621 -5.49 36.61 12.41
CA ASP A 621 -4.59 37.68 12.92
C ASP A 621 -3.97 38.53 11.80
N GLY A 622 -4.22 38.18 10.53
CA GLY A 622 -3.69 38.88 9.35
C GLY A 622 -2.17 38.80 9.18
N GLN A 623 -1.48 38.03 10.02
CA GLN A 623 -0.02 37.92 9.97
C GLN A 623 0.45 36.90 8.95
N PRO A 624 1.65 37.07 8.36
CA PRO A 624 2.21 36.12 7.40
C PRO A 624 2.39 34.72 7.96
N VAL A 625 2.22 33.71 7.13
CA VAL A 625 2.58 32.32 7.38
C VAL A 625 3.53 31.83 6.30
N GLU A 626 4.40 30.90 6.66
CA GLU A 626 5.29 30.23 5.72
C GLU A 626 4.55 29.09 4.99
N ILE A 627 4.88 28.91 3.71
CA ILE A 627 4.31 27.86 2.87
C ILE A 627 5.24 26.66 2.94
N GLY A 628 4.76 25.54 3.50
CA GLY A 628 5.55 24.31 3.68
C GLY A 628 5.53 23.34 2.49
N GLY A 629 4.74 23.64 1.45
CA GLY A 629 4.52 22.76 0.29
C GLY A 629 3.31 21.85 0.44
N THR A 630 3.05 21.08 -0.63
CA THR A 630 1.92 20.13 -0.68
C THR A 630 2.35 18.79 -0.13
N GLU A 631 1.70 18.32 0.93
CA GLU A 631 2.06 17.09 1.63
C GLU A 631 0.82 16.24 1.95
N LYS A 632 1.06 14.96 2.32
CA LYS A 632 -0.01 14.08 2.79
C LYS A 632 -0.78 14.76 3.93
N MET A 633 -2.11 14.71 3.86
CA MET A 633 -2.97 15.19 4.95
C MET A 633 -2.65 14.46 6.25
N SER A 634 -2.34 15.19 7.30
CA SER A 634 -2.01 14.64 8.62
C SER A 634 -2.45 15.55 9.76
N LYS A 635 -2.75 14.95 10.91
CA LYS A 635 -3.08 15.69 12.12
C LYS A 635 -1.89 16.53 12.63
N SER A 636 -0.67 16.02 12.47
CA SER A 636 0.55 16.68 12.93
C SER A 636 0.88 17.97 12.16
N LYS A 637 0.46 18.06 10.89
CA LYS A 637 0.64 19.24 10.04
C LYS A 637 -0.61 20.09 9.91
N ASN A 638 -1.70 19.68 10.55
CA ASN A 638 -2.99 20.38 10.55
C ASN A 638 -3.48 20.77 9.14
N ASN A 639 -3.16 19.96 8.13
CA ASN A 639 -3.56 20.21 6.74
C ASN A 639 -4.71 19.31 6.27
N GLY A 640 -5.41 18.66 7.20
CA GLY A 640 -6.55 17.80 6.90
C GLY A 640 -7.86 18.59 6.77
N VAL A 641 -8.76 18.05 5.94
CA VAL A 641 -10.16 18.48 5.83
C VAL A 641 -11.02 17.48 6.57
N ASP A 642 -12.00 17.98 7.34
CA ASP A 642 -12.95 17.12 8.05
C ASP A 642 -14.02 16.60 7.07
N PRO A 643 -14.09 15.27 6.83
CA PRO A 643 -15.10 14.70 5.94
C PRO A 643 -16.53 15.05 6.34
N GLN A 644 -16.84 15.08 7.64
CA GLN A 644 -18.19 15.35 8.10
C GLN A 644 -18.64 16.77 7.72
N SER A 645 -17.76 17.75 7.89
CA SER A 645 -18.08 19.12 7.50
C SER A 645 -18.37 19.28 6.01
N MET A 646 -17.68 18.51 5.16
CA MET A 646 -17.93 18.50 3.71
C MET A 646 -19.26 17.82 3.37
N ILE A 647 -19.58 16.71 4.04
CA ILE A 647 -20.85 16.01 3.86
C ILE A 647 -22.02 16.92 4.30
N ASP A 648 -21.91 17.57 5.45
CA ASP A 648 -22.94 18.46 5.97
C ASP A 648 -23.17 19.67 5.06
N GLN A 649 -22.12 20.18 4.43
CA GLN A 649 -22.18 21.35 3.55
C GLN A 649 -22.64 21.02 2.13
N TYR A 650 -22.13 19.95 1.53
CA TYR A 650 -22.29 19.65 0.11
C TYR A 650 -23.02 18.34 -0.18
N GLY A 651 -23.17 17.47 0.82
CA GLY A 651 -23.66 16.11 0.67
C GLY A 651 -22.57 15.08 0.36
N ALA A 652 -22.88 13.82 0.67
CA ALA A 652 -21.98 12.70 0.45
C ALA A 652 -21.68 12.46 -1.04
N ASP A 653 -22.69 12.55 -1.91
CA ASP A 653 -22.52 12.36 -3.34
C ASP A 653 -21.55 13.37 -3.96
N THR A 654 -21.56 14.61 -3.51
CA THR A 654 -20.60 15.64 -3.94
C THR A 654 -19.17 15.26 -3.55
N CYS A 655 -18.98 14.82 -2.30
CA CYS A 655 -17.67 14.36 -1.82
C CYS A 655 -17.16 13.14 -2.61
N ARG A 656 -18.02 12.16 -2.82
CA ARG A 656 -17.73 10.95 -3.59
C ARG A 656 -17.36 11.29 -5.03
N LEU A 657 -18.14 12.14 -5.68
CA LEU A 657 -17.89 12.59 -7.06
C LEU A 657 -16.55 13.31 -7.19
N PHE A 658 -16.24 14.22 -6.27
CA PHE A 658 -14.96 14.92 -6.26
C PHE A 658 -13.78 13.92 -6.12
N MET A 659 -13.86 12.99 -5.16
CA MET A 659 -12.82 12.00 -4.93
C MET A 659 -12.54 11.11 -6.15
N MET A 660 -13.58 10.78 -6.91
CA MET A 660 -13.44 9.93 -8.10
C MET A 660 -13.05 10.72 -9.35
N PHE A 661 -13.36 12.01 -9.40
CA PHE A 661 -13.09 12.85 -10.57
C PHE A 661 -11.70 13.51 -10.55
N ALA A 662 -11.23 13.91 -9.37
CA ALA A 662 -10.04 14.75 -9.24
C ALA A 662 -8.74 14.05 -9.70
N SER A 663 -8.63 12.72 -9.55
CA SER A 663 -7.43 11.96 -9.90
C SER A 663 -7.75 10.48 -10.07
N PRO A 664 -7.01 9.74 -10.94
CA PRO A 664 -7.08 8.28 -10.97
C PRO A 664 -6.78 7.67 -9.58
N PRO A 665 -7.36 6.50 -9.23
CA PRO A 665 -7.21 5.89 -7.91
C PRO A 665 -5.78 5.68 -7.43
N ASP A 666 -4.87 5.31 -8.32
CA ASP A 666 -3.46 5.02 -8.04
C ASP A 666 -2.56 6.27 -7.95
N MET A 667 -3.08 7.43 -8.34
CA MET A 667 -2.36 8.70 -8.30
C MET A 667 -2.72 9.50 -7.05
N SER A 668 -1.80 10.35 -6.57
CA SER A 668 -2.11 11.29 -5.51
C SER A 668 -3.20 12.27 -5.92
N LEU A 669 -4.06 12.62 -4.97
CA LEU A 669 -5.14 13.59 -5.14
C LEU A 669 -4.80 14.85 -4.36
N GLU A 670 -4.66 15.97 -5.05
CA GLU A 670 -4.53 17.28 -4.43
C GLU A 670 -5.92 17.84 -4.09
N TRP A 671 -6.10 18.22 -2.82
CA TRP A 671 -7.36 18.79 -2.36
C TRP A 671 -7.64 20.14 -3.01
N SER A 672 -8.89 20.34 -3.41
CA SER A 672 -9.35 21.58 -4.05
C SER A 672 -10.79 21.90 -3.66
N ASP A 673 -10.98 22.96 -2.89
CA ASP A 673 -12.33 23.43 -2.53
C ASP A 673 -13.14 23.82 -3.77
N THR A 674 -12.51 24.46 -4.75
CA THR A 674 -13.17 24.80 -6.03
C THR A 674 -13.55 23.57 -6.83
N GLY A 675 -12.80 22.48 -6.68
CA GLY A 675 -13.12 21.18 -7.27
C GLY A 675 -14.37 20.56 -6.64
N VAL A 676 -14.50 20.63 -5.32
CA VAL A 676 -15.71 20.18 -4.59
C VAL A 676 -16.94 20.99 -5.02
N GLU A 677 -16.82 22.30 -5.10
CA GLU A 677 -17.89 23.16 -5.60
C GLU A 677 -18.26 22.84 -7.06
N GLY A 678 -17.27 22.51 -7.89
CA GLY A 678 -17.47 22.07 -9.26
C GLY A 678 -18.30 20.78 -9.35
N ALA A 679 -17.98 19.79 -8.48
CA ALA A 679 -18.74 18.55 -8.37
C ALA A 679 -20.18 18.82 -7.94
N ASN A 680 -20.40 19.69 -6.96
CA ASN A 680 -21.75 20.07 -6.51
C ASN A 680 -22.55 20.76 -7.62
N ARG A 681 -21.93 21.68 -8.37
CA ARG A 681 -22.59 22.33 -9.53
C ARG A 681 -22.98 21.31 -10.60
N PHE A 682 -22.15 20.28 -10.84
CA PHE A 682 -22.50 19.25 -11.80
C PHE A 682 -23.73 18.44 -11.37
N LEU A 683 -23.80 18.02 -10.11
CA LEU A 683 -24.99 17.31 -9.60
C LEU A 683 -26.26 18.15 -9.66
N ARG A 684 -26.15 19.44 -9.40
CA ARG A 684 -27.27 20.37 -9.57
C ARG A 684 -27.73 20.50 -11.03
N ARG A 685 -26.80 20.43 -11.99
CA ARG A 685 -27.14 20.41 -13.42
C ARG A 685 -27.90 19.13 -13.78
N VAL A 686 -27.41 17.96 -13.35
CA VAL A 686 -28.09 16.67 -13.57
C VAL A 686 -29.51 16.72 -13.01
N TRP A 687 -29.65 17.18 -11.77
CA TRP A 687 -30.95 17.31 -11.12
C TRP A 687 -31.90 18.22 -11.86
N ARG A 688 -31.43 19.37 -12.26
CA ARG A 688 -32.26 20.40 -12.98
C ARG A 688 -32.75 19.86 -14.32
N LEU A 689 -31.92 19.21 -15.11
CA LEU A 689 -32.32 18.62 -16.39
C LEU A 689 -33.36 17.52 -16.19
N ALA A 690 -33.13 16.63 -15.21
CA ALA A 690 -34.05 15.57 -14.86
C ALA A 690 -35.38 16.12 -14.35
N HIS A 691 -35.39 17.17 -13.48
CA HIS A 691 -36.59 17.83 -13.00
C HIS A 691 -37.41 18.42 -14.14
N ALA A 692 -36.76 19.13 -15.05
CA ALA A 692 -37.45 19.73 -16.22
C ALA A 692 -38.09 18.64 -17.10
N HIS A 693 -37.38 17.54 -17.33
CA HIS A 693 -37.87 16.42 -18.12
C HIS A 693 -39.05 15.70 -17.47
N VAL A 694 -38.96 15.38 -16.19
CA VAL A 694 -40.02 14.70 -15.43
C VAL A 694 -41.26 15.58 -15.27
N SER A 695 -41.08 16.88 -15.00
CA SER A 695 -42.16 17.83 -14.83
C SER A 695 -43.03 18.03 -16.11
N ALA A 696 -42.40 17.83 -17.26
CA ALA A 696 -43.11 17.83 -18.55
C ALA A 696 -43.88 16.51 -18.82
N GLY A 697 -43.82 15.53 -17.91
CA GLY A 697 -44.40 14.19 -18.05
C GLY A 697 -43.43 13.23 -18.75
N LEU A 698 -43.46 11.94 -18.41
CA LEU A 698 -42.59 10.92 -19.04
C LEU A 698 -43.01 10.63 -20.49
N PRO A 699 -42.06 10.48 -21.44
CA PRO A 699 -42.36 10.19 -22.82
C PRO A 699 -42.80 8.75 -23.03
N GLY A 700 -43.32 8.46 -24.25
CA GLY A 700 -43.52 7.10 -24.72
C GLY A 700 -42.21 6.43 -25.14
N ALA A 701 -42.34 5.22 -25.66
CA ALA A 701 -41.18 4.43 -26.12
C ALA A 701 -40.45 5.12 -27.29
N LEU A 702 -39.13 4.94 -27.32
CA LEU A 702 -38.28 5.39 -28.43
C LEU A 702 -38.48 4.46 -29.65
N ASP A 703 -38.76 5.05 -30.81
CA ASP A 703 -38.73 4.34 -32.10
C ASP A 703 -37.41 4.61 -32.81
N VAL A 704 -36.49 3.68 -32.66
CA VAL A 704 -35.11 3.80 -33.21
C VAL A 704 -35.12 3.90 -34.72
N ALA A 705 -36.09 3.24 -35.40
CA ALA A 705 -36.18 3.25 -36.85
C ALA A 705 -36.67 4.59 -37.45
N ALA A 706 -37.38 5.37 -36.65
CA ALA A 706 -37.93 6.66 -37.06
C ALA A 706 -37.03 7.88 -36.75
N LEU A 707 -35.81 7.68 -36.22
CA LEU A 707 -34.91 8.76 -35.82
C LEU A 707 -34.38 9.55 -37.03
N SER A 708 -34.46 10.89 -36.92
CA SER A 708 -33.77 11.82 -37.81
C SER A 708 -32.25 11.75 -37.61
N ASP A 709 -31.48 12.31 -38.53
CA ASP A 709 -30.00 12.33 -38.40
C ASP A 709 -29.53 13.09 -37.17
N ALA A 710 -30.19 14.18 -36.81
CA ALA A 710 -29.88 14.94 -35.59
C ALA A 710 -30.14 14.08 -34.31
N GLN A 711 -31.26 13.32 -34.30
CA GLN A 711 -31.61 12.41 -33.22
C GLN A 711 -30.65 11.21 -33.14
N LYS A 712 -30.21 10.67 -34.26
CA LYS A 712 -29.16 9.65 -34.31
C LYS A 712 -27.85 10.10 -33.73
N GLN A 713 -27.46 11.37 -33.93
CA GLN A 713 -26.24 11.94 -33.31
C GLN A 713 -26.35 11.99 -31.78
N VAL A 714 -27.50 12.38 -31.23
CA VAL A 714 -27.75 12.37 -29.78
C VAL A 714 -27.64 10.93 -29.25
N ARG A 715 -28.29 9.96 -29.91
CA ARG A 715 -28.25 8.55 -29.51
C ARG A 715 -26.84 7.97 -29.59
N ARG A 716 -26.10 8.34 -30.63
CA ARG A 716 -24.70 7.96 -30.75
C ARG A 716 -23.86 8.47 -29.56
N ALA A 717 -24.07 9.72 -29.14
CA ALA A 717 -23.37 10.26 -27.97
C ALA A 717 -23.70 9.49 -26.67
N ILE A 718 -24.95 9.05 -26.50
CA ILE A 718 -25.37 8.22 -25.37
C ILE A 718 -24.57 6.90 -25.37
N HIS A 719 -24.54 6.18 -26.50
CA HIS A 719 -23.87 4.88 -26.57
C HIS A 719 -22.34 4.97 -26.57
N LEU A 720 -21.74 6.07 -27.02
CA LEU A 720 -20.33 6.35 -26.83
C LEU A 720 -19.97 6.54 -25.36
N ALA A 721 -20.83 7.25 -24.60
CA ALA A 721 -20.63 7.42 -23.16
C ALA A 721 -20.70 6.07 -22.42
N ILE A 722 -21.66 5.21 -22.77
CA ILE A 722 -21.76 3.84 -22.23
C ILE A 722 -20.47 3.05 -22.50
N ARG A 723 -19.99 3.06 -23.75
CA ARG A 723 -18.76 2.35 -24.15
C ARG A 723 -17.56 2.82 -23.35
N GLN A 724 -17.35 4.13 -23.30
CA GLN A 724 -16.22 4.73 -22.58
C GLN A 724 -16.27 4.41 -21.08
N ALA A 725 -17.43 4.66 -20.44
CA ALA A 725 -17.58 4.43 -19.01
C ALA A 725 -17.45 2.93 -18.65
N SER A 726 -17.93 2.02 -19.51
CA SER A 726 -17.80 0.58 -19.29
C SER A 726 -16.34 0.12 -19.29
N GLN A 727 -15.53 0.65 -20.18
CA GLN A 727 -14.09 0.35 -20.23
C GLN A 727 -13.37 0.98 -19.03
N ASP A 728 -13.66 2.25 -18.74
CA ASP A 728 -12.97 3.01 -17.68
C ASP A 728 -13.29 2.47 -16.29
N VAL A 729 -14.56 2.19 -15.99
CA VAL A 729 -14.96 1.65 -14.67
C VAL A 729 -14.61 0.18 -14.55
N GLY A 730 -14.96 -0.63 -15.57
CA GLY A 730 -14.89 -2.07 -15.46
C GLY A 730 -13.52 -2.69 -15.69
N GLN A 731 -12.67 -2.06 -16.50
CA GLN A 731 -11.37 -2.62 -16.87
C GLN A 731 -10.19 -1.83 -16.34
N HIS A 732 -10.27 -0.49 -16.39
CA HIS A 732 -9.13 0.36 -16.09
C HIS A 732 -9.19 1.04 -14.71
N HIS A 733 -10.33 1.03 -14.05
CA HIS A 733 -10.61 1.79 -12.81
C HIS A 733 -10.27 3.30 -12.94
N LYS A 734 -10.51 3.86 -14.14
CA LYS A 734 -10.31 5.29 -14.44
C LYS A 734 -11.62 6.06 -14.27
N PHE A 735 -12.05 6.24 -13.03
CA PHE A 735 -13.34 6.85 -12.74
C PHE A 735 -13.44 8.31 -13.20
N ASN A 736 -12.33 9.04 -13.19
CA ASN A 736 -12.26 10.42 -13.67
C ASN A 736 -12.64 10.55 -15.15
N THR A 737 -12.18 9.65 -16.00
CA THR A 737 -12.51 9.65 -17.43
C THR A 737 -13.92 9.17 -17.70
N ALA A 738 -14.43 8.23 -16.92
CA ALA A 738 -15.84 7.82 -16.96
C ALA A 738 -16.77 8.99 -16.61
N ILE A 739 -16.46 9.74 -15.54
CA ILE A 739 -17.21 10.95 -15.15
C ILE A 739 -17.13 12.00 -16.25
N ALA A 740 -15.97 12.23 -16.86
CA ALA A 740 -15.80 13.17 -17.98
C ALA A 740 -16.69 12.78 -19.19
N ALA A 741 -16.82 11.48 -19.48
CA ALA A 741 -17.73 11.00 -20.52
C ALA A 741 -19.18 11.32 -20.19
N VAL A 742 -19.61 11.15 -18.93
CA VAL A 742 -20.97 11.54 -18.49
C VAL A 742 -21.16 13.05 -18.57
N MET A 743 -20.18 13.86 -18.20
CA MET A 743 -20.24 15.32 -18.33
C MET A 743 -20.39 15.75 -19.79
N THR A 744 -19.69 15.08 -20.71
CA THR A 744 -19.82 15.30 -22.15
C THR A 744 -21.22 14.95 -22.64
N LEU A 745 -21.76 13.80 -22.20
CA LEU A 745 -23.14 13.40 -22.52
C LEU A 745 -24.15 14.44 -22.01
N MET A 746 -23.99 14.94 -20.78
CA MET A 746 -24.86 15.99 -20.24
C MET A 746 -24.87 17.25 -21.11
N ASN A 747 -23.71 17.68 -21.63
CA ASN A 747 -23.63 18.81 -22.55
C ASN A 747 -24.39 18.58 -23.86
N VAL A 748 -24.45 17.34 -24.34
CA VAL A 748 -25.25 16.95 -25.51
C VAL A 748 -26.75 16.99 -25.19
N LEU A 749 -27.16 16.41 -24.05
CA LEU A 749 -28.57 16.33 -23.66
C LEU A 749 -29.18 17.72 -23.38
N GLU A 750 -28.43 18.63 -22.77
CA GLU A 750 -28.88 20.02 -22.53
C GLU A 750 -29.12 20.81 -23.82
N LYS A 751 -28.43 20.44 -24.90
CA LYS A 751 -28.53 21.06 -26.22
C LYS A 751 -29.41 20.26 -27.19
N ALA A 752 -29.86 19.09 -26.80
CA ALA A 752 -30.64 18.21 -27.65
C ALA A 752 -31.99 18.85 -28.01
N PRO A 753 -32.53 18.63 -29.21
CA PRO A 753 -33.87 19.04 -29.54
C PRO A 753 -34.89 18.49 -28.55
N ASN A 754 -35.92 19.26 -28.26
CA ASN A 754 -37.01 18.87 -27.35
C ASN A 754 -38.37 19.37 -27.94
N GLN A 755 -38.60 19.00 -29.20
CA GLN A 755 -39.74 19.50 -29.97
C GLN A 755 -40.81 18.45 -30.20
N ASP A 756 -40.39 17.18 -30.29
CA ASP A 756 -41.28 16.05 -30.56
C ASP A 756 -41.17 14.91 -29.54
N ALA A 757 -41.99 13.89 -29.69
CA ALA A 757 -42.03 12.74 -28.79
C ALA A 757 -40.73 11.92 -28.83
N GLN A 758 -40.07 11.85 -29.99
CA GLN A 758 -38.81 11.13 -30.13
C GLN A 758 -37.64 11.86 -29.49
N ASP A 759 -37.58 13.18 -29.60
CA ASP A 759 -36.62 14.01 -28.88
C ASP A 759 -36.70 13.74 -27.37
N ARG A 760 -37.91 13.71 -26.85
CA ARG A 760 -38.17 13.48 -25.42
C ARG A 760 -37.82 12.06 -24.99
N ALA A 761 -38.10 11.07 -25.85
CA ALA A 761 -37.71 9.67 -25.60
C ALA A 761 -36.19 9.49 -25.60
N LEU A 762 -35.46 10.23 -26.43
CA LEU A 762 -34.00 10.26 -26.44
C LEU A 762 -33.42 10.93 -25.19
N ILE A 763 -34.01 12.03 -24.72
CA ILE A 763 -33.60 12.67 -23.46
C ILE A 763 -33.84 11.71 -22.28
N GLN A 764 -34.94 10.94 -22.31
CA GLN A 764 -35.20 9.89 -21.32
C GLN A 764 -34.10 8.82 -21.34
N GLU A 765 -33.78 8.24 -22.52
CA GLU A 765 -32.68 7.26 -22.67
C GLU A 765 -31.35 7.83 -22.17
N GLY A 766 -31.09 9.11 -22.50
CA GLY A 766 -29.87 9.80 -22.07
C GLY A 766 -29.80 10.02 -20.55
N LEU A 767 -30.89 10.45 -19.92
CA LEU A 767 -30.97 10.65 -18.47
C LEU A 767 -30.87 9.31 -17.71
N GLU A 768 -31.55 8.27 -18.18
CA GLU A 768 -31.43 6.92 -17.63
C GLU A 768 -29.99 6.44 -17.72
N THR A 769 -29.31 6.67 -18.83
CA THR A 769 -27.90 6.35 -19.02
C THR A 769 -27.01 7.14 -18.04
N VAL A 770 -27.20 8.44 -17.90
CA VAL A 770 -26.46 9.27 -16.93
C VAL A 770 -26.63 8.71 -15.51
N VAL A 771 -27.86 8.37 -15.11
CA VAL A 771 -28.14 7.82 -13.78
C VAL A 771 -27.45 6.47 -13.60
N LEU A 772 -27.52 5.57 -14.55
CA LEU A 772 -26.90 4.25 -14.46
C LEU A 772 -25.36 4.33 -14.41
N LEU A 773 -24.75 5.21 -15.22
CA LEU A 773 -23.30 5.37 -15.23
C LEU A 773 -22.77 6.05 -13.96
N LEU A 774 -23.55 6.95 -13.36
CA LEU A 774 -23.21 7.63 -12.10
C LEU A 774 -23.60 6.82 -10.86
N ALA A 775 -24.50 5.85 -10.95
CA ALA A 775 -25.03 5.12 -9.80
C ALA A 775 -23.95 4.53 -8.87
N PRO A 776 -22.85 3.96 -9.34
CA PRO A 776 -21.77 3.53 -8.46
C PRO A 776 -21.06 4.66 -7.73
N ILE A 777 -21.01 5.85 -8.31
CA ILE A 777 -20.25 7.01 -7.82
C ILE A 777 -21.10 7.90 -6.91
N THR A 778 -22.30 8.26 -7.36
CA THR A 778 -23.25 9.14 -6.66
C THR A 778 -24.57 8.41 -6.41
N PRO A 779 -24.55 7.40 -5.51
CA PRO A 779 -25.68 6.47 -5.40
C PRO A 779 -26.96 7.08 -4.87
N HIS A 780 -26.90 8.16 -4.08
CA HIS A 780 -28.09 8.73 -3.46
C HIS A 780 -28.94 9.51 -4.47
N ILE A 781 -28.32 10.44 -5.21
CA ILE A 781 -29.04 11.18 -6.26
C ILE A 781 -29.58 10.24 -7.33
N CYS A 782 -28.79 9.24 -7.70
CA CYS A 782 -29.18 8.24 -8.70
C CYS A 782 -30.35 7.38 -8.22
N HIS A 783 -30.39 7.01 -6.93
CA HIS A 783 -31.53 6.28 -6.35
C HIS A 783 -32.84 7.05 -6.53
N VAL A 784 -32.86 8.32 -6.22
CA VAL A 784 -34.06 9.14 -6.33
C VAL A 784 -34.42 9.41 -7.79
N LEU A 785 -33.44 9.77 -8.63
CA LEU A 785 -33.67 10.07 -10.04
C LEU A 785 -34.20 8.86 -10.82
N TRP A 786 -33.73 7.67 -10.53
CA TRP A 786 -34.17 6.43 -11.20
C TRP A 786 -35.66 6.19 -10.99
N GLY A 787 -36.14 6.33 -9.78
CA GLY A 787 -37.57 6.26 -9.48
C GLY A 787 -38.38 7.37 -10.14
N GLN A 788 -37.87 8.62 -10.17
CA GLN A 788 -38.53 9.73 -10.84
C GLN A 788 -38.60 9.58 -12.36
N LEU A 789 -37.67 8.86 -12.96
CA LEU A 789 -37.69 8.51 -14.38
C LEU A 789 -38.63 7.35 -14.73
N GLY A 790 -39.41 6.86 -13.75
CA GLY A 790 -40.49 5.91 -13.97
C GLY A 790 -40.17 4.45 -13.71
N HIS A 791 -39.02 4.16 -13.11
CA HIS A 791 -38.64 2.80 -12.76
C HIS A 791 -39.16 2.39 -11.39
N ALA A 792 -39.76 1.19 -11.31
CA ALA A 792 -40.31 0.66 -10.06
C ALA A 792 -39.24 -0.04 -9.19
N GLU A 793 -38.22 -0.59 -9.81
CA GLU A 793 -37.08 -1.20 -9.12
C GLU A 793 -36.09 -0.13 -8.66
N ALA A 794 -35.36 -0.39 -7.59
CA ALA A 794 -34.28 0.51 -7.15
C ALA A 794 -33.08 0.44 -8.11
N VAL A 795 -32.40 1.57 -8.32
CA VAL A 795 -31.24 1.64 -9.21
C VAL A 795 -30.13 0.66 -8.80
N ILE A 796 -30.03 0.33 -7.51
CA ILE A 796 -29.04 -0.62 -6.99
C ILE A 796 -29.23 -2.04 -7.56
N ASP A 797 -30.45 -2.39 -7.97
CA ASP A 797 -30.81 -3.68 -8.59
C ASP A 797 -30.84 -3.62 -10.11
N ALA A 798 -30.68 -2.43 -10.68
CA ALA A 798 -30.64 -2.22 -12.13
C ALA A 798 -29.33 -2.77 -12.74
N ARG A 799 -29.40 -3.13 -14.01
CA ARG A 799 -28.23 -3.59 -14.75
C ARG A 799 -27.42 -2.43 -15.32
N TRP A 800 -26.10 -2.62 -15.35
CA TRP A 800 -25.22 -1.72 -16.08
C TRP A 800 -25.62 -1.67 -17.55
N PRO A 801 -25.69 -0.47 -18.17
CA PRO A 801 -26.20 -0.34 -19.52
C PRO A 801 -25.26 -0.98 -20.54
N SER A 802 -25.86 -1.61 -21.56
CA SER A 802 -25.14 -2.20 -22.69
C SER A 802 -25.09 -1.24 -23.86
N VAL A 803 -24.02 -1.33 -24.65
CA VAL A 803 -23.86 -0.57 -25.88
C VAL A 803 -24.75 -1.16 -26.98
N ASP A 804 -25.55 -0.32 -27.65
CA ASP A 804 -26.15 -0.67 -28.92
C ASP A 804 -25.19 -0.28 -30.03
N GLU A 805 -24.55 -1.27 -30.64
CA GLU A 805 -23.55 -1.06 -31.69
C GLU A 805 -24.15 -0.38 -32.94
N SER A 806 -25.45 -0.54 -33.18
CA SER A 806 -26.13 0.10 -34.31
C SER A 806 -26.18 1.63 -34.14
N ALA A 807 -26.24 2.12 -32.88
CA ALA A 807 -26.22 3.55 -32.61
C ALA A 807 -24.85 4.23 -32.87
N LEU A 808 -23.81 3.42 -32.98
CA LEU A 808 -22.43 3.91 -33.21
C LEU A 808 -22.05 3.96 -34.67
N VAL A 809 -22.86 3.35 -35.56
CA VAL A 809 -22.64 3.42 -37.00
C VAL A 809 -22.81 4.87 -37.46
N GLN A 810 -21.82 5.38 -38.18
CA GLN A 810 -21.89 6.68 -38.84
C GLN A 810 -21.97 6.51 -40.32
N ASP A 811 -23.09 6.99 -40.89
CA ASP A 811 -23.25 7.01 -42.34
C ASP A 811 -22.43 8.16 -42.96
N THR A 812 -22.21 9.23 -42.19
CA THR A 812 -21.40 10.38 -42.57
C THR A 812 -20.35 10.72 -41.53
N LEU A 813 -19.18 11.15 -41.98
CA LEU A 813 -18.08 11.64 -41.16
C LEU A 813 -17.87 13.12 -41.43
N GLN A 814 -17.82 13.93 -40.38
CA GLN A 814 -17.37 15.29 -40.45
C GLN A 814 -15.85 15.34 -40.33
N LEU A 815 -15.18 15.79 -41.37
CA LEU A 815 -13.74 15.95 -41.39
C LEU A 815 -13.33 17.42 -41.34
N VAL A 816 -12.32 17.70 -40.56
CA VAL A 816 -11.66 19.01 -40.49
C VAL A 816 -10.84 19.20 -41.77
N VAL A 817 -11.01 20.35 -42.44
CA VAL A 817 -10.16 20.71 -43.58
C VAL A 817 -9.21 21.83 -43.16
N GLN A 818 -7.93 21.55 -43.33
CA GLN A 818 -6.84 22.49 -43.08
C GLN A 818 -6.22 22.94 -44.42
N VAL A 819 -5.77 24.15 -44.48
CA VAL A 819 -4.90 24.67 -45.54
C VAL A 819 -3.60 25.10 -44.88
N ASN A 820 -2.49 24.47 -45.30
CA ASN A 820 -1.15 24.69 -44.72
C ASN A 820 -1.15 24.55 -43.18
N GLY A 821 -1.85 23.52 -42.66
CA GLY A 821 -1.91 23.22 -41.23
C GLY A 821 -2.87 24.10 -40.41
N LYS A 822 -3.54 25.06 -41.00
CA LYS A 822 -4.54 25.92 -40.32
C LYS A 822 -5.95 25.48 -40.69
N LEU A 823 -6.84 25.33 -39.69
CA LEU A 823 -8.25 25.04 -39.89
C LEU A 823 -8.92 26.08 -40.81
N ARG A 824 -9.57 25.62 -41.89
CA ARG A 824 -10.26 26.46 -42.85
C ARG A 824 -11.70 26.04 -43.17
N GLY A 825 -12.10 24.83 -42.83
CA GLY A 825 -13.46 24.36 -43.06
C GLY A 825 -13.71 22.99 -42.47
N HIS A 826 -14.95 22.57 -42.63
CA HIS A 826 -15.39 21.21 -42.31
C HIS A 826 -16.14 20.67 -43.51
N ILE A 827 -15.99 19.37 -43.78
CA ILE A 827 -16.74 18.66 -44.82
C ILE A 827 -17.44 17.45 -44.22
N ASP A 828 -18.64 17.21 -44.67
CA ASP A 828 -19.40 15.98 -44.35
C ASP A 828 -19.27 15.02 -45.55
N VAL A 829 -18.68 13.87 -45.29
CA VAL A 829 -18.47 12.82 -46.32
C VAL A 829 -19.07 11.51 -45.83
N ALA A 830 -19.51 10.66 -46.77
CA ALA A 830 -19.92 9.32 -46.39
C ALA A 830 -18.80 8.56 -45.68
N ALA A 831 -19.14 7.77 -44.64
CA ALA A 831 -18.15 6.96 -43.91
C ALA A 831 -17.42 5.97 -44.84
N SER A 832 -18.06 5.58 -45.91
CA SER A 832 -17.53 4.74 -46.98
C SER A 832 -16.88 5.49 -48.11
N ALA A 833 -16.76 6.84 -48.01
CA ALA A 833 -16.21 7.65 -49.09
C ALA A 833 -14.76 7.28 -49.41
N SER A 834 -14.46 7.17 -50.68
CA SER A 834 -13.09 6.94 -51.13
C SER A 834 -12.19 8.14 -50.76
N ARG A 835 -10.89 7.91 -50.77
CA ARG A 835 -9.93 8.99 -50.49
C ARG A 835 -10.11 10.12 -51.56
N GLU A 836 -10.37 9.76 -52.80
CA GLU A 836 -10.61 10.68 -53.89
C GLU A 836 -11.87 11.53 -53.67
N ASP A 837 -12.95 10.92 -53.16
CA ASP A 837 -14.19 11.62 -52.81
C ASP A 837 -13.99 12.61 -51.68
N VAL A 838 -13.22 12.20 -50.64
CA VAL A 838 -12.85 13.06 -49.52
C VAL A 838 -11.99 14.25 -49.97
N GLU A 839 -11.02 14.02 -50.85
CA GLU A 839 -10.19 15.09 -51.42
C GLU A 839 -11.03 16.03 -52.29
N ALA A 840 -11.95 15.51 -53.10
CA ALA A 840 -12.87 16.30 -53.92
C ALA A 840 -13.78 17.19 -53.05
N ALA A 841 -14.39 16.62 -52.01
CA ALA A 841 -15.23 17.37 -51.07
C ALA A 841 -14.43 18.47 -50.35
N ALA A 842 -13.22 18.18 -49.89
CA ALA A 842 -12.36 19.18 -49.25
C ALA A 842 -11.99 20.34 -50.15
N ARG A 843 -11.70 20.06 -51.44
CA ARG A 843 -11.39 21.07 -52.44
C ARG A 843 -12.61 21.91 -52.84
N ALA A 844 -13.79 21.32 -52.77
CA ALA A 844 -15.04 21.99 -53.14
C ALA A 844 -15.63 22.86 -52.00
N ASN A 845 -15.10 22.77 -50.79
CA ASN A 845 -15.61 23.52 -49.65
C ASN A 845 -15.39 25.04 -49.86
N GLU A 846 -16.47 25.82 -49.80
CA GLU A 846 -16.46 27.27 -50.05
C GLU A 846 -15.43 28.05 -49.24
N ASN A 847 -15.29 27.72 -47.96
CA ASN A 847 -14.32 28.38 -47.09
C ASN A 847 -12.87 28.00 -47.49
N VAL A 848 -12.65 26.73 -47.84
CA VAL A 848 -11.35 26.26 -48.29
C VAL A 848 -10.95 26.90 -49.59
N LEU A 849 -11.88 27.07 -50.53
CA LEU A 849 -11.65 27.73 -51.83
C LEU A 849 -11.12 29.16 -51.65
N ARG A 850 -11.65 29.93 -50.68
CA ARG A 850 -11.15 31.28 -50.37
C ARG A 850 -9.68 31.33 -49.96
N PHE A 851 -9.18 30.26 -49.35
CA PHE A 851 -7.78 30.17 -48.93
C PHE A 851 -6.86 29.43 -49.90
N THR A 852 -7.41 28.88 -50.98
CA THR A 852 -6.66 28.19 -52.03
C THR A 852 -6.74 28.95 -53.36
N GLU A 853 -7.57 29.98 -53.45
CA GLU A 853 -7.72 30.81 -54.62
C GLU A 853 -6.38 31.48 -55.03
N GLY A 854 -5.94 31.26 -56.25
CA GLY A 854 -4.67 31.79 -56.77
C GLY A 854 -3.43 31.02 -56.29
N LEU A 855 -3.58 29.92 -55.51
CA LEU A 855 -2.48 29.10 -55.04
C LEU A 855 -2.41 27.78 -55.82
N ASN A 856 -1.19 27.25 -55.95
CA ASN A 856 -0.96 25.93 -56.52
C ASN A 856 -1.08 24.85 -55.42
N ILE A 857 -2.06 23.95 -55.51
CA ILE A 857 -2.22 22.83 -54.57
C ILE A 857 -1.17 21.78 -54.91
N ARG A 858 -0.17 21.62 -54.06
CA ARG A 858 0.91 20.65 -54.22
C ARG A 858 0.57 19.25 -53.76
N LYS A 859 -0.17 19.14 -52.65
CA LYS A 859 -0.50 17.83 -52.03
C LYS A 859 -1.74 18.00 -51.19
N VAL A 860 -2.57 16.94 -51.20
CA VAL A 860 -3.65 16.78 -50.26
C VAL A 860 -3.35 15.54 -49.38
N ILE A 861 -3.33 15.74 -48.10
CA ILE A 861 -3.05 14.69 -47.10
C ILE A 861 -4.39 14.39 -46.41
N VAL A 862 -4.92 13.21 -46.66
CA VAL A 862 -6.11 12.70 -45.97
C VAL A 862 -5.69 11.80 -44.83
N VAL A 863 -6.07 12.17 -43.62
CA VAL A 863 -5.95 11.32 -42.41
C VAL A 863 -7.32 10.68 -42.21
N PRO A 864 -7.47 9.39 -42.45
CA PRO A 864 -8.76 8.73 -42.42
C PRO A 864 -9.51 9.00 -41.10
N GLY A 865 -10.77 9.40 -41.18
CA GLY A 865 -11.65 9.66 -40.06
C GLY A 865 -11.30 10.88 -39.18
N LYS A 866 -10.29 11.69 -39.56
CA LYS A 866 -9.82 12.82 -38.76
C LYS A 866 -9.80 14.16 -39.48
N LEU A 867 -8.99 14.28 -40.49
CA LEU A 867 -8.80 15.56 -41.19
C LEU A 867 -8.26 15.39 -42.60
N VAL A 868 -8.44 16.48 -43.39
CA VAL A 868 -7.78 16.67 -44.67
C VAL A 868 -6.90 17.91 -44.57
N ASN A 869 -5.62 17.83 -44.92
CA ASN A 869 -4.73 18.98 -45.01
C ASN A 869 -4.31 19.25 -46.46
N ILE A 870 -4.66 20.42 -46.96
CA ILE A 870 -4.30 20.87 -48.29
C ILE A 870 -3.03 21.71 -48.19
N VAL A 871 -1.98 21.28 -48.84
CA VAL A 871 -0.72 22.01 -48.93
C VAL A 871 -0.71 22.78 -50.26
N ALA A 872 -0.74 24.10 -50.15
CA ALA A 872 -0.80 25.02 -51.28
C ALA A 872 0.22 26.16 -51.11
N ASN A 873 0.76 26.63 -52.26
CA ASN A 873 1.73 27.73 -52.29
C ASN A 873 1.52 28.64 -53.53
#